data_b7604d2f38ccf6af3c6dc8104cf5494b
#
_entry.id   b7604d2f38ccf6af3c6dc8104cf5494b
#
_cell.length_a   1.000
_cell.length_b   1.000
_cell.length_c   1.000
_cell.angle_alpha   90.00
_cell.angle_beta   90.00
_cell.angle_gamma   90.00
#
_symmetry.space_group_name_H-M   'P 1'
#
loop_
_entity.id
_entity.type
_entity.pdbx_description
1 polymer ?
#
loop_
_entity_poly.entity_id
_entity_poly.type
_entity_poly.pdbx_seq_one_letter_code
_entity_poly.pdbx_strand_id
1 'polypeptide(L)'
;MENMFWIGFVGFALALGFAWVQKKKVMSYSEGTEKMQKIAAAIREGANAYLKHQYTTVAKVFAVVFVVLLVMAFASGGEMLSKFTPFAFLTGGIWSMLAGFIGMKIATNANARTAQAASESLNKGLRVAFSSGSVMGFTVVGLGMLDISVWYLLLHGLFGITDPNQLANIMVMNGMGASFMALFARVGGGIYTKAADVGADLVGKVEAGIPEDDPRNPATIADNVGDVAGMGADLYESYVGSILASFALSAVAGYGYAGMLLPVLIAVCGIVCSIIGSFFVKTKEDATQMSLLRSLRTGTYLAAVLSAVLAAPLTWYTVGNWGVYVAILCGLVGGCAIGYFTEYYTSDTYKPTQKLAASSETGSATVIIGGLSLGMRSTAASILIVAAAVIISFFAAGSGDFARGLYGIGISAVGMLSTLGITLATDAYGPVADNAGGIAEMAGLPEEVRERTDALDSLGNTTAATGKGFAIGSASLTALALLVSYVNIVEQKGFAMDLSITSPRVLVGLFVGAMLTFVFSAFTMSAVQTAAQSIVMEVRRQFREIAGIMEGTTDPDYASCVSLCTKGALREMVAPALLAIIVPILTGLILGPEGVVGLLGGVSVTGFAMAVFMSNAGGAWDNAKKYIESGHHGGKGSDCHKAAVVGDTVGDPFKDTSGPSLNILIKLCSTVSIVFSGLVIGFNLMGML
;
A
#
# COMPACT_ATOMS: atom_id res chain seq x y z
N MET A 1 -1.30 33.55 3.64
CA MET A 1 -1.19 32.08 3.58
C MET A 1 -1.83 31.49 2.31
N GLU A 2 -2.96 32.02 1.87
CA GLU A 2 -3.64 31.59 0.63
C GLU A 2 -2.71 31.51 -0.58
N ASN A 3 -1.86 32.50 -0.78
CA ASN A 3 -0.92 32.55 -1.91
C ASN A 3 0.32 31.64 -1.74
N MET A 4 0.44 30.89 -0.65
CA MET A 4 1.63 30.02 -0.42
C MET A 4 1.45 28.58 -0.92
N PHE A 5 0.26 28.19 -1.35
CA PHE A 5 0.01 26.84 -1.85
C PHE A 5 0.81 26.47 -3.10
N TRP A 6 1.35 27.46 -3.84
CA TRP A 6 2.27 27.20 -4.95
C TRP A 6 3.55 26.46 -4.52
N ILE A 7 3.85 26.40 -3.21
CA ILE A 7 4.98 25.65 -2.68
C ILE A 7 4.85 24.13 -2.96
N GLY A 8 3.63 23.64 -3.13
CA GLY A 8 3.40 22.27 -3.54
C GLY A 8 3.98 21.95 -4.92
N PHE A 9 4.00 22.92 -5.85
CA PHE A 9 4.68 22.75 -7.16
C PHE A 9 6.21 22.69 -7.00
N VAL A 10 6.78 23.33 -5.99
CA VAL A 10 8.21 23.19 -5.67
C VAL A 10 8.47 21.76 -5.18
N GLY A 11 7.63 21.23 -4.29
CA GLY A 11 7.71 19.85 -3.83
C GLY A 11 7.60 18.85 -4.98
N PHE A 12 6.63 19.05 -5.88
CA PHE A 12 6.47 18.27 -7.11
C PHE A 12 7.75 18.30 -7.97
N ALA A 13 8.28 19.48 -8.27
CA ALA A 13 9.47 19.65 -9.12
C ALA A 13 10.71 18.97 -8.51
N LEU A 14 10.92 19.12 -7.20
CA LEU A 14 12.02 18.48 -6.48
C LEU A 14 11.89 16.95 -6.50
N ALA A 15 10.70 16.44 -6.20
CA ALA A 15 10.43 15.00 -6.15
C ALA A 15 10.62 14.35 -7.54
N LEU A 16 9.97 14.88 -8.57
CA LEU A 16 10.11 14.32 -9.93
C LEU A 16 11.49 14.55 -10.53
N GLY A 17 12.13 15.68 -10.21
CA GLY A 17 13.53 15.93 -10.58
C GLY A 17 14.46 14.86 -10.01
N PHE A 18 14.30 14.53 -8.73
CA PHE A 18 15.07 13.47 -8.09
C PHE A 18 14.74 12.08 -8.67
N ALA A 19 13.45 11.77 -8.84
CA ALA A 19 13.01 10.53 -9.48
C ALA A 19 13.62 10.34 -10.88
N TRP A 20 13.66 11.41 -11.68
CA TRP A 20 14.27 11.38 -13.01
C TRP A 20 15.78 11.11 -12.97
N VAL A 21 16.51 11.71 -12.02
CA VAL A 21 17.93 11.42 -11.81
C VAL A 21 18.14 9.96 -11.44
N GLN A 22 17.33 9.43 -10.51
CA GLN A 22 17.42 8.01 -10.12
C GLN A 22 17.05 7.09 -11.28
N LYS A 23 16.03 7.40 -12.08
CA LYS A 23 15.70 6.64 -13.29
C LYS A 23 16.87 6.59 -14.26
N LYS A 24 17.52 7.74 -14.56
CA LYS A 24 18.70 7.76 -15.43
C LYS A 24 19.81 6.87 -14.87
N LYS A 25 20.02 6.91 -13.55
CA LYS A 25 21.02 6.08 -12.87
C LYS A 25 20.71 4.59 -13.05
N VAL A 26 19.48 4.14 -12.78
CA VAL A 26 19.06 2.73 -12.98
C VAL A 26 19.28 2.31 -14.43
N MET A 27 18.82 3.12 -15.38
CA MET A 27 18.92 2.80 -16.82
C MET A 27 20.35 2.81 -17.36
N SER A 28 21.32 3.33 -16.62
CA SER A 28 22.76 3.29 -17.01
C SER A 28 23.44 1.97 -16.68
N TYR A 29 22.85 1.13 -15.81
CA TYR A 29 23.37 -0.20 -15.52
C TYR A 29 23.02 -1.20 -16.64
N SER A 30 23.93 -2.17 -16.85
CA SER A 30 23.73 -3.26 -17.83
C SER A 30 22.61 -4.20 -17.39
N GLU A 31 21.86 -4.74 -18.35
CA GLU A 31 20.91 -5.84 -18.15
C GLU A 31 21.59 -7.22 -18.08
N GLY A 32 22.91 -7.29 -18.20
CA GLY A 32 23.66 -8.53 -18.11
C GLY A 32 23.72 -9.31 -19.43
N THR A 33 23.70 -10.64 -19.32
CA THR A 33 23.85 -11.57 -20.44
C THR A 33 22.68 -11.54 -21.41
N GLU A 34 22.84 -12.07 -22.62
CA GLU A 34 21.74 -12.20 -23.60
C GLU A 34 20.54 -12.99 -23.01
N LYS A 35 20.82 -14.02 -22.20
CA LYS A 35 19.76 -14.81 -21.56
C LYS A 35 18.97 -13.97 -20.56
N MET A 36 19.66 -13.19 -19.71
CA MET A 36 19.01 -12.25 -18.79
C MET A 36 18.17 -11.22 -19.54
N GLN A 37 18.66 -10.68 -20.65
CA GLN A 37 17.93 -9.70 -21.47
C GLN A 37 16.67 -10.29 -22.08
N LYS A 38 16.70 -11.55 -22.55
CA LYS A 38 15.51 -12.26 -23.06
C LYS A 38 14.46 -12.47 -21.97
N ILE A 39 14.87 -12.93 -20.80
CA ILE A 39 13.98 -13.12 -19.65
C ILE A 39 13.36 -11.78 -19.22
N ALA A 40 14.18 -10.75 -19.06
CA ALA A 40 13.70 -9.40 -18.72
C ALA A 40 12.74 -8.83 -19.77
N ALA A 41 12.94 -9.13 -21.05
CA ALA A 41 12.02 -8.72 -22.13
C ALA A 41 10.68 -9.44 -22.00
N ALA A 42 10.66 -10.74 -21.71
CA ALA A 42 9.44 -11.51 -21.49
C ALA A 42 8.66 -11.00 -20.27
N ILE A 43 9.34 -10.71 -19.14
CA ILE A 43 8.74 -10.12 -17.94
C ILE A 43 8.12 -8.76 -18.27
N ARG A 44 8.83 -7.89 -18.99
CA ARG A 44 8.30 -6.58 -19.42
C ARG A 44 7.09 -6.69 -20.35
N GLU A 45 7.07 -7.68 -21.24
CA GLU A 45 5.94 -7.96 -22.11
C GLU A 45 4.72 -8.40 -21.30
N GLY A 46 4.90 -9.33 -20.36
CA GLY A 46 3.85 -9.77 -19.43
C GLY A 46 3.29 -8.60 -18.60
N ALA A 47 4.17 -7.79 -18.01
CA ALA A 47 3.79 -6.60 -17.25
C ALA A 47 3.00 -5.58 -18.09
N ASN A 48 3.42 -5.35 -19.34
CA ASN A 48 2.70 -4.44 -20.24
C ASN A 48 1.32 -4.97 -20.64
N ALA A 49 1.21 -6.28 -20.90
CA ALA A 49 -0.06 -6.91 -21.22
C ALA A 49 -1.02 -6.80 -20.03
N TYR A 50 -0.56 -7.13 -18.83
CA TYR A 50 -1.34 -6.99 -17.60
C TYR A 50 -1.82 -5.55 -17.38
N LEU A 51 -0.91 -4.55 -17.38
CA LEU A 51 -1.27 -3.14 -17.17
C LEU A 51 -2.29 -2.65 -18.21
N LYS A 52 -2.10 -3.00 -19.48
CA LYS A 52 -3.04 -2.61 -20.54
C LYS A 52 -4.45 -3.16 -20.27
N HIS A 53 -4.57 -4.42 -19.93
CA HIS A 53 -5.86 -5.04 -19.64
C HIS A 53 -6.48 -4.52 -18.36
N GLN A 54 -5.70 -4.39 -17.28
CA GLN A 54 -6.17 -3.86 -16.01
C GLN A 54 -6.69 -2.42 -16.17
N TYR A 55 -5.90 -1.53 -16.76
CA TYR A 55 -6.29 -0.12 -16.91
C TYR A 55 -7.47 0.05 -17.86
N THR A 56 -7.59 -0.77 -18.91
CA THR A 56 -8.76 -0.76 -19.76
C THR A 56 -10.03 -1.18 -19.02
N THR A 57 -9.93 -2.17 -18.14
CA THR A 57 -11.06 -2.65 -17.33
C THR A 57 -11.44 -1.61 -16.28
N VAL A 58 -10.46 -1.07 -15.56
CA VAL A 58 -10.69 -0.04 -14.54
C VAL A 58 -11.25 1.25 -15.18
N ALA A 59 -10.77 1.67 -16.35
CA ALA A 59 -11.28 2.84 -17.05
C ALA A 59 -12.77 2.71 -17.39
N LYS A 60 -13.26 1.52 -17.75
CA LYS A 60 -14.70 1.27 -17.96
C LYS A 60 -15.52 1.47 -16.69
N VAL A 61 -15.01 0.96 -15.55
CA VAL A 61 -15.67 1.13 -14.25
C VAL A 61 -15.65 2.60 -13.83
N PHE A 62 -14.50 3.28 -14.00
CA PHE A 62 -14.39 4.73 -13.75
C PHE A 62 -15.39 5.54 -14.60
N ALA A 63 -15.56 5.20 -15.87
CA ALA A 63 -16.52 5.87 -16.74
C ALA A 63 -17.97 5.71 -16.22
N VAL A 64 -18.33 4.52 -15.77
CA VAL A 64 -19.68 4.28 -15.20
C VAL A 64 -19.87 5.10 -13.91
N VAL A 65 -18.92 5.04 -12.98
CA VAL A 65 -19.01 5.78 -11.71
C VAL A 65 -19.00 7.29 -11.98
N PHE A 66 -18.14 7.77 -12.89
CA PHE A 66 -18.11 9.18 -13.31
C PHE A 66 -19.46 9.66 -13.82
N VAL A 67 -20.12 8.89 -14.71
CA VAL A 67 -21.46 9.23 -15.23
C VAL A 67 -22.49 9.26 -14.09
N VAL A 68 -22.48 8.30 -13.18
CA VAL A 68 -23.38 8.29 -12.02
C VAL A 68 -23.17 9.56 -11.17
N LEU A 69 -21.93 9.88 -10.82
CA LEU A 69 -21.60 11.08 -10.06
C LEU A 69 -21.99 12.37 -10.81
N LEU A 70 -21.77 12.40 -12.13
CA LEU A 70 -22.15 13.54 -12.97
C LEU A 70 -23.66 13.76 -12.95
N VAL A 71 -24.44 12.70 -13.14
CA VAL A 71 -25.91 12.78 -13.07
C VAL A 71 -26.36 13.24 -11.68
N MET A 72 -25.83 12.68 -10.60
CA MET A 72 -26.15 13.10 -9.23
C MET A 72 -25.83 14.57 -8.99
N ALA A 73 -24.65 15.04 -9.41
CA ALA A 73 -24.22 16.42 -9.18
C ALA A 73 -25.05 17.46 -9.97
N PHE A 74 -25.36 17.16 -11.22
CA PHE A 74 -26.08 18.12 -12.08
C PHE A 74 -27.59 18.01 -11.96
N ALA A 75 -28.16 16.82 -11.74
CA ALA A 75 -29.60 16.65 -11.53
C ALA A 75 -30.08 17.25 -10.19
N SER A 76 -29.20 17.25 -9.16
CA SER A 76 -29.50 17.90 -7.87
C SER A 76 -29.19 19.40 -7.84
N GLY A 77 -28.75 20.00 -8.95
CA GLY A 77 -28.31 21.39 -8.97
C GLY A 77 -27.04 21.68 -8.15
N GLY A 78 -26.40 20.67 -7.58
CA GLY A 78 -25.25 20.76 -6.68
C GLY A 78 -25.60 20.64 -5.20
N GLU A 79 -26.86 20.45 -4.83
CA GLU A 79 -27.32 20.32 -3.44
C GLU A 79 -26.90 18.98 -2.82
N MET A 80 -27.06 17.87 -3.54
CA MET A 80 -26.63 16.55 -3.04
C MET A 80 -25.13 16.37 -3.14
N LEU A 81 -24.53 16.80 -4.24
CA LEU A 81 -23.13 16.59 -4.56
C LEU A 81 -22.57 17.78 -5.33
N SER A 82 -21.39 18.27 -4.97
CA SER A 82 -20.74 19.38 -5.71
C SER A 82 -20.50 19.02 -7.17
N LYS A 83 -20.71 19.99 -8.06
CA LYS A 83 -20.46 19.84 -9.52
C LYS A 83 -18.99 19.52 -9.84
N PHE A 84 -18.06 19.80 -8.95
CA PHE A 84 -16.65 19.48 -9.10
C PHE A 84 -16.30 18.03 -8.74
N THR A 85 -17.13 17.35 -7.92
CA THR A 85 -16.86 16.00 -7.42
C THR A 85 -16.59 14.96 -8.51
N PRO A 86 -17.37 14.87 -9.62
CA PRO A 86 -17.08 13.89 -10.67
C PRO A 86 -15.69 14.07 -11.27
N PHE A 87 -15.25 15.32 -11.45
CA PHE A 87 -13.95 15.65 -12.03
C PHE A 87 -12.81 15.37 -11.01
N ALA A 88 -13.02 15.69 -9.71
CA ALA A 88 -12.08 15.36 -8.65
C ALA A 88 -11.89 13.84 -8.54
N PHE A 89 -12.96 13.06 -8.57
CA PHE A 89 -12.92 11.61 -8.64
C PHE A 89 -12.07 11.10 -9.81
N LEU A 90 -12.32 11.62 -11.01
CA LEU A 90 -11.61 11.19 -12.22
C LEU A 90 -10.11 11.49 -12.14
N THR A 91 -9.74 12.71 -11.74
CA THR A 91 -8.33 13.12 -11.65
C THR A 91 -7.55 12.36 -10.58
N GLY A 92 -8.14 12.17 -9.39
CA GLY A 92 -7.53 11.36 -8.34
C GLY A 92 -7.20 9.93 -8.80
N GLY A 93 -8.13 9.31 -9.54
CA GLY A 93 -7.90 8.01 -10.16
C GLY A 93 -6.78 8.03 -11.21
N ILE A 94 -6.74 9.06 -12.07
CA ILE A 94 -5.71 9.20 -13.12
C ILE A 94 -4.31 9.34 -12.50
N TRP A 95 -4.13 10.17 -11.48
CA TRP A 95 -2.83 10.35 -10.83
C TRP A 95 -2.38 9.10 -10.07
N SER A 96 -3.30 8.42 -9.38
CA SER A 96 -3.05 7.13 -8.73
C SER A 96 -2.62 6.06 -9.74
N MET A 97 -3.32 5.97 -10.87
CA MET A 97 -2.98 5.08 -11.98
C MET A 97 -1.59 5.37 -12.55
N LEU A 98 -1.26 6.65 -12.75
CA LEU A 98 0.03 7.07 -13.30
C LEU A 98 1.17 6.73 -12.33
N ALA A 99 0.97 6.89 -11.02
CA ALA A 99 1.93 6.52 -9.99
C ALA A 99 2.25 5.01 -10.04
N GLY A 100 1.21 4.17 -10.10
CA GLY A 100 1.36 2.71 -10.24
C GLY A 100 2.05 2.31 -11.56
N PHE A 101 1.66 2.95 -12.68
CA PHE A 101 2.27 2.70 -13.99
C PHE A 101 3.77 2.99 -14.01
N ILE A 102 4.19 4.14 -13.51
CA ILE A 102 5.62 4.53 -13.49
C ILE A 102 6.38 3.59 -12.55
N GLY A 103 5.82 3.22 -11.39
CA GLY A 103 6.41 2.28 -10.45
C GLY A 103 6.68 0.92 -11.09
N MET A 104 5.68 0.33 -11.74
CA MET A 104 5.83 -0.97 -12.39
C MET A 104 6.82 -0.93 -13.57
N LYS A 105 6.81 0.16 -14.34
CA LYS A 105 7.75 0.34 -15.46
C LYS A 105 9.19 0.41 -14.99
N ILE A 106 9.50 1.12 -13.92
CA ILE A 106 10.88 1.20 -13.44
C ILE A 106 11.31 -0.11 -12.79
N ALA A 107 10.46 -0.78 -12.03
CA ALA A 107 10.77 -2.05 -11.38
C ALA A 107 11.13 -3.13 -12.40
N THR A 108 10.26 -3.37 -13.39
CA THR A 108 10.53 -4.38 -14.45
C THR A 108 11.73 -4.08 -15.32
N ASN A 109 12.19 -2.82 -15.38
CA ASN A 109 13.45 -2.45 -16.01
C ASN A 109 14.66 -2.60 -15.07
N ALA A 110 14.43 -2.58 -13.75
CA ALA A 110 15.51 -2.69 -12.77
C ALA A 110 15.86 -4.14 -12.43
N ASN A 111 14.94 -5.11 -12.57
CA ASN A 111 15.11 -6.50 -12.14
C ASN A 111 16.43 -7.12 -12.67
N ALA A 112 16.61 -7.20 -13.99
CA ALA A 112 17.84 -7.75 -14.58
C ALA A 112 19.10 -6.91 -14.26
N ARG A 113 18.96 -5.60 -14.18
CA ARG A 113 20.05 -4.70 -13.79
C ARG A 113 20.50 -4.91 -12.35
N THR A 114 19.55 -5.24 -11.47
CA THR A 114 19.82 -5.61 -10.07
C THR A 114 20.53 -6.95 -9.98
N ALA A 115 20.08 -7.95 -10.73
CA ALA A 115 20.75 -9.25 -10.80
C ALA A 115 22.19 -9.12 -11.33
N GLN A 116 22.38 -8.34 -12.41
CA GLN A 116 23.72 -8.08 -12.95
C GLN A 116 24.59 -7.31 -11.95
N ALA A 117 24.06 -6.32 -11.25
CA ALA A 117 24.81 -5.59 -10.24
C ALA A 117 25.16 -6.46 -9.02
N ALA A 118 24.27 -7.39 -8.63
CA ALA A 118 24.51 -8.36 -7.57
C ALA A 118 25.62 -9.37 -7.93
N SER A 119 25.81 -9.67 -9.22
CA SER A 119 26.95 -10.49 -9.67
C SER A 119 28.31 -9.87 -9.35
N GLU A 120 28.36 -8.53 -9.23
CA GLU A 120 29.59 -7.82 -8.88
C GLU A 120 29.73 -7.66 -7.35
N SER A 121 28.67 -7.19 -6.66
CA SER A 121 28.64 -7.12 -5.20
C SER A 121 27.21 -6.94 -4.66
N LEU A 122 27.00 -7.36 -3.40
CA LEU A 122 25.74 -7.19 -2.69
C LEU A 122 25.33 -5.70 -2.59
N ASN A 123 26.30 -4.82 -2.33
CA ASN A 123 26.04 -3.38 -2.23
C ASN A 123 25.64 -2.75 -3.58
N LYS A 124 26.21 -3.21 -4.71
CA LYS A 124 25.81 -2.74 -6.03
C LYS A 124 24.37 -3.17 -6.36
N GLY A 125 23.99 -4.42 -6.04
CA GLY A 125 22.64 -4.90 -6.16
C GLY A 125 21.65 -4.02 -5.38
N LEU A 126 21.95 -3.76 -4.10
CA LEU A 126 21.13 -2.87 -3.27
C LEU A 126 20.98 -1.47 -3.88
N ARG A 127 22.07 -0.89 -4.39
CA ARG A 127 22.02 0.46 -4.96
C ARG A 127 21.13 0.56 -6.19
N VAL A 128 21.09 -0.46 -7.04
CA VAL A 128 20.19 -0.48 -8.22
C VAL A 128 18.76 -0.64 -7.79
N ALA A 129 18.45 -1.63 -6.94
CA ALA A 129 17.11 -1.89 -6.44
C ALA A 129 16.54 -0.69 -5.64
N PHE A 130 17.34 -0.11 -4.73
CA PHE A 130 16.93 1.08 -3.98
C PHE A 130 16.74 2.31 -4.86
N SER A 131 17.59 2.49 -5.90
CA SER A 131 17.38 3.58 -6.87
C SER A 131 16.08 3.40 -7.65
N SER A 132 15.71 2.17 -8.00
CA SER A 132 14.41 1.85 -8.61
C SER A 132 13.24 2.17 -7.67
N GLY A 133 13.33 1.72 -6.43
CA GLY A 133 12.33 2.05 -5.40
C GLY A 133 12.21 3.57 -5.17
N SER A 134 13.34 4.30 -5.23
CA SER A 134 13.35 5.77 -5.13
C SER A 134 12.59 6.44 -6.28
N VAL A 135 12.68 5.92 -7.51
CA VAL A 135 11.89 6.46 -8.63
C VAL A 135 10.39 6.37 -8.29
N MET A 136 9.93 5.23 -7.79
CA MET A 136 8.53 5.05 -7.40
C MET A 136 8.15 5.96 -6.23
N GLY A 137 8.94 5.95 -5.15
CA GLY A 137 8.65 6.73 -3.94
C GLY A 137 8.52 8.22 -4.21
N PHE A 138 9.48 8.79 -4.93
CA PHE A 138 9.45 10.23 -5.24
C PHE A 138 8.46 10.59 -6.35
N THR A 139 8.10 9.66 -7.24
CA THR A 139 6.99 9.86 -8.19
C THR A 139 5.66 9.96 -7.45
N VAL A 140 5.39 9.08 -6.50
CA VAL A 140 4.15 9.06 -5.71
C VAL A 140 3.96 10.38 -4.97
N VAL A 141 4.95 10.80 -4.17
CA VAL A 141 4.84 12.05 -3.39
C VAL A 141 4.82 13.29 -4.29
N GLY A 142 5.55 13.27 -5.40
CA GLY A 142 5.57 14.35 -6.38
C GLY A 142 4.21 14.53 -7.06
N LEU A 143 3.63 13.46 -7.59
CA LEU A 143 2.31 13.50 -8.23
C LEU A 143 1.21 13.89 -7.23
N GLY A 144 1.29 13.44 -5.97
CA GLY A 144 0.36 13.85 -4.93
C GLY A 144 0.42 15.36 -4.66
N MET A 145 1.63 15.93 -4.60
CA MET A 145 1.79 17.38 -4.44
C MET A 145 1.30 18.16 -5.65
N LEU A 146 1.50 17.65 -6.86
CA LEU A 146 0.97 18.26 -8.08
C LEU A 146 -0.55 18.30 -8.07
N ASP A 147 -1.19 17.17 -7.79
CA ASP A 147 -2.65 17.03 -7.78
C ASP A 147 -3.30 18.00 -6.78
N ILE A 148 -2.85 18.00 -5.53
CA ILE A 148 -3.36 18.89 -4.49
C ILE A 148 -3.17 20.36 -4.89
N SER A 149 -2.01 20.72 -5.45
CA SER A 149 -1.71 22.10 -5.84
C SER A 149 -2.53 22.56 -7.03
N VAL A 150 -2.74 21.70 -8.02
CA VAL A 150 -3.59 21.99 -9.20
C VAL A 150 -5.04 22.18 -8.76
N TRP A 151 -5.59 21.29 -7.93
CA TRP A 151 -6.97 21.42 -7.45
C TRP A 151 -7.16 22.69 -6.63
N TYR A 152 -6.21 23.01 -5.74
CA TYR A 152 -6.29 24.28 -4.98
C TYR A 152 -6.30 25.48 -5.90
N LEU A 153 -5.40 25.56 -6.89
CA LEU A 153 -5.35 26.69 -7.84
C LEU A 153 -6.60 26.77 -8.70
N LEU A 154 -7.15 25.65 -9.16
CA LEU A 154 -8.38 25.63 -9.94
C LEU A 154 -9.56 26.15 -9.12
N LEU A 155 -9.77 25.63 -7.92
CA LEU A 155 -10.92 25.99 -7.09
C LEU A 155 -10.81 27.41 -6.57
N HIS A 156 -9.68 27.77 -5.97
CA HIS A 156 -9.47 29.07 -5.37
C HIS A 156 -9.18 30.16 -6.43
N GLY A 157 -8.25 29.90 -7.35
CA GLY A 157 -7.76 30.90 -8.30
C GLY A 157 -8.68 31.10 -9.50
N LEU A 158 -9.21 30.02 -10.09
CA LEU A 158 -10.04 30.10 -11.32
C LEU A 158 -11.53 30.22 -11.01
N PHE A 159 -12.03 29.40 -10.06
CA PHE A 159 -13.46 29.39 -9.71
C PHE A 159 -13.83 30.31 -8.56
N GLY A 160 -12.85 30.95 -7.89
CA GLY A 160 -13.08 31.95 -6.86
C GLY A 160 -13.70 31.39 -5.57
N ILE A 161 -13.51 30.10 -5.28
CA ILE A 161 -14.00 29.49 -4.04
C ILE A 161 -13.03 29.86 -2.91
N THR A 162 -13.47 30.76 -2.02
CA THR A 162 -12.65 31.28 -0.93
C THR A 162 -13.02 30.75 0.45
N ASP A 163 -14.11 29.99 0.56
CA ASP A 163 -14.45 29.34 1.83
C ASP A 163 -13.62 28.07 2.06
N PRO A 164 -12.77 28.01 3.13
CA PRO A 164 -11.95 26.83 3.43
C PRO A 164 -12.74 25.52 3.60
N ASN A 165 -13.97 25.58 4.15
CA ASN A 165 -14.84 24.41 4.30
C ASN A 165 -15.24 23.86 2.94
N GLN A 166 -15.71 24.73 2.06
CA GLN A 166 -16.12 24.34 0.71
C GLN A 166 -14.95 23.79 -0.11
N LEU A 167 -13.77 24.44 -0.04
CA LEU A 167 -12.54 23.97 -0.67
C LEU A 167 -12.17 22.56 -0.20
N ALA A 168 -12.06 22.38 1.11
CA ALA A 168 -11.69 21.10 1.70
C ALA A 168 -12.66 19.98 1.33
N ASN A 169 -13.98 20.23 1.42
CA ASN A 169 -15.01 19.25 1.08
C ASN A 169 -14.96 18.83 -0.38
N ILE A 170 -14.65 19.74 -1.31
CA ILE A 170 -14.48 19.37 -2.74
C ILE A 170 -13.19 18.57 -2.93
N MET A 171 -12.09 19.00 -2.33
CA MET A 171 -10.78 18.35 -2.51
C MET A 171 -10.75 16.93 -1.92
N VAL A 172 -11.42 16.66 -0.81
CA VAL A 172 -11.53 15.29 -0.24
C VAL A 172 -12.12 14.28 -1.22
N MET A 173 -12.97 14.74 -2.16
CA MET A 173 -13.58 13.87 -3.18
C MET A 173 -12.56 13.32 -4.19
N ASN A 174 -11.42 14.00 -4.38
CA ASN A 174 -10.29 13.47 -5.14
C ASN A 174 -9.76 12.18 -4.50
N GLY A 175 -9.71 12.11 -3.16
CA GLY A 175 -9.32 10.93 -2.42
C GLY A 175 -10.16 9.68 -2.75
N MET A 176 -11.46 9.84 -3.05
CA MET A 176 -12.30 8.69 -3.48
C MET A 176 -11.80 8.08 -4.79
N GLY A 177 -11.44 8.90 -5.77
CA GLY A 177 -10.91 8.40 -7.06
C GLY A 177 -9.57 7.69 -6.88
N ALA A 178 -8.70 8.26 -6.05
CA ALA A 178 -7.41 7.64 -5.70
C ALA A 178 -7.61 6.30 -4.98
N SER A 179 -8.48 6.23 -3.97
CA SER A 179 -8.80 4.99 -3.23
C SER A 179 -9.40 3.91 -4.13
N PHE A 180 -10.28 4.33 -5.04
CA PHE A 180 -10.93 3.44 -5.99
C PHE A 180 -9.90 2.79 -6.93
N MET A 181 -9.01 3.61 -7.53
CA MET A 181 -7.93 3.10 -8.36
C MET A 181 -6.96 2.22 -7.57
N ALA A 182 -6.58 2.64 -6.37
CA ALA A 182 -5.68 1.89 -5.50
C ALA A 182 -6.23 0.50 -5.16
N LEU A 183 -7.55 0.40 -4.88
CA LEU A 183 -8.19 -0.88 -4.59
C LEU A 183 -8.10 -1.84 -5.79
N PHE A 184 -8.48 -1.40 -6.97
CA PHE A 184 -8.38 -2.22 -8.19
C PHE A 184 -6.94 -2.61 -8.51
N ALA A 185 -6.00 -1.68 -8.35
CA ALA A 185 -4.58 -1.94 -8.59
C ALA A 185 -4.01 -2.95 -7.58
N ARG A 186 -4.35 -2.80 -6.29
CA ARG A 186 -3.80 -3.65 -5.22
C ARG A 186 -4.43 -5.04 -5.20
N VAL A 187 -5.75 -5.14 -5.29
CA VAL A 187 -6.45 -6.43 -5.33
C VAL A 187 -6.11 -7.17 -6.64
N GLY A 188 -6.21 -6.49 -7.79
CA GLY A 188 -5.91 -7.12 -9.08
C GLY A 188 -4.44 -7.51 -9.22
N GLY A 189 -3.51 -6.65 -8.78
CA GLY A 189 -2.07 -6.94 -8.78
C GLY A 189 -1.72 -8.11 -7.89
N GLY A 190 -2.22 -8.12 -6.65
CA GLY A 190 -1.98 -9.20 -5.70
C GLY A 190 -2.59 -10.54 -6.16
N ILE A 191 -3.79 -10.55 -6.75
CA ILE A 191 -4.36 -11.79 -7.33
C ILE A 191 -3.49 -12.28 -8.49
N TYR A 192 -3.01 -11.37 -9.35
CA TYR A 192 -2.20 -11.73 -10.50
C TYR A 192 -0.89 -12.42 -10.08
N THR A 193 -0.11 -11.76 -9.24
CA THR A 193 1.22 -12.26 -8.82
C THR A 193 1.09 -13.49 -7.93
N LYS A 194 0.21 -13.44 -6.92
CA LYS A 194 0.08 -14.58 -5.99
C LYS A 194 -0.63 -15.79 -6.58
N ALA A 195 -1.42 -15.65 -7.63
CA ALA A 195 -1.89 -16.80 -8.39
C ALA A 195 -0.77 -17.48 -9.17
N ALA A 196 0.17 -16.70 -9.73
CA ALA A 196 1.34 -17.25 -10.40
C ALA A 196 2.30 -17.92 -9.41
N ASP A 197 2.63 -17.25 -8.33
CA ASP A 197 3.52 -17.70 -7.26
C ASP A 197 3.02 -19.02 -6.61
N VAL A 198 1.79 -19.03 -6.08
CA VAL A 198 1.16 -20.24 -5.51
C VAL A 198 1.08 -21.36 -6.54
N GLY A 199 0.76 -21.05 -7.80
CA GLY A 199 0.71 -22.04 -8.88
C GLY A 199 2.08 -22.60 -9.22
N ALA A 200 3.12 -21.76 -9.24
CA ALA A 200 4.50 -22.15 -9.47
C ALA A 200 5.03 -23.03 -8.32
N ASP A 201 4.79 -22.63 -7.09
CA ASP A 201 5.28 -23.29 -5.88
C ASP A 201 4.66 -24.67 -5.67
N LEU A 202 3.33 -24.77 -5.75
CA LEU A 202 2.66 -26.06 -5.53
C LEU A 202 3.07 -27.12 -6.54
N VAL A 203 3.17 -26.77 -7.82
CA VAL A 203 3.51 -27.74 -8.86
C VAL A 203 5.03 -27.88 -9.00
N GLY A 204 5.77 -26.77 -9.00
CA GLY A 204 7.21 -26.78 -9.17
C GLY A 204 7.96 -27.35 -7.96
N LYS A 205 7.84 -26.68 -6.82
CA LYS A 205 8.61 -27.06 -5.61
C LYS A 205 8.07 -28.32 -4.92
N VAL A 206 6.72 -28.41 -4.76
CA VAL A 206 6.13 -29.50 -3.95
C VAL A 206 5.92 -30.76 -4.77
N GLU A 207 5.34 -30.68 -5.99
CA GLU A 207 5.02 -31.86 -6.80
C GLU A 207 6.21 -32.34 -7.65
N ALA A 208 6.83 -31.43 -8.42
CA ALA A 208 7.90 -31.76 -9.36
C ALA A 208 9.30 -31.75 -8.72
N GLY A 209 9.47 -31.11 -7.57
CA GLY A 209 10.75 -31.03 -6.86
C GLY A 209 11.82 -30.22 -7.61
N ILE A 210 11.41 -29.29 -8.47
CA ILE A 210 12.33 -28.36 -9.15
C ILE A 210 12.56 -27.10 -8.27
N PRO A 211 13.71 -26.43 -8.44
CA PRO A 211 13.99 -25.19 -7.68
C PRO A 211 12.93 -24.10 -7.87
N GLU A 212 12.90 -23.15 -6.95
CA GLU A 212 12.19 -21.89 -7.09
C GLU A 212 12.74 -21.15 -8.31
N ASP A 213 11.87 -20.48 -9.08
CA ASP A 213 12.22 -19.76 -10.30
C ASP A 213 12.89 -20.59 -11.40
N ASP A 214 12.75 -21.90 -11.37
CA ASP A 214 13.30 -22.75 -12.42
C ASP A 214 12.70 -22.41 -13.79
N PRO A 215 13.51 -22.19 -14.84
CA PRO A 215 13.02 -21.84 -16.18
C PRO A 215 12.10 -22.87 -16.81
N ARG A 216 12.08 -24.10 -16.32
CA ARG A 216 11.15 -25.14 -16.75
C ARG A 216 9.73 -24.92 -16.27
N ASN A 217 9.53 -24.11 -15.25
CA ASN A 217 8.21 -23.81 -14.72
C ASN A 217 7.51 -22.72 -15.57
N PRO A 218 6.37 -23.03 -16.23
CA PRO A 218 5.68 -22.06 -17.09
C PRO A 218 5.13 -20.83 -16.37
N ALA A 219 4.95 -20.86 -15.05
CA ALA A 219 4.41 -19.75 -14.28
C ALA A 219 5.47 -18.71 -13.86
N THR A 220 6.78 -19.05 -13.91
CA THR A 220 7.87 -18.23 -13.40
C THR A 220 7.92 -16.80 -14.01
N ILE A 221 7.64 -16.66 -15.31
CA ILE A 221 7.60 -15.32 -15.93
C ILE A 221 6.43 -14.48 -15.40
N ALA A 222 5.27 -15.10 -15.16
CA ALA A 222 4.11 -14.41 -14.60
C ALA A 222 4.36 -13.97 -13.15
N ASP A 223 5.00 -14.81 -12.36
CA ASP A 223 5.40 -14.54 -10.99
C ASP A 223 6.38 -13.36 -10.94
N ASN A 224 7.43 -13.36 -11.74
CA ASN A 224 8.42 -12.30 -11.83
C ASN A 224 7.94 -10.97 -12.46
N VAL A 225 6.66 -10.82 -12.82
CA VAL A 225 6.06 -9.51 -13.12
C VAL A 225 6.03 -8.63 -11.86
N GLY A 226 5.87 -9.25 -10.71
CA GLY A 226 6.17 -8.68 -9.41
C GLY A 226 5.03 -7.96 -8.70
N ASP A 227 5.14 -7.91 -7.39
CA ASP A 227 4.19 -7.32 -6.46
C ASP A 227 4.12 -5.78 -6.49
N VAL A 228 4.90 -5.15 -7.37
CA VAL A 228 4.93 -3.68 -7.55
C VAL A 228 3.60 -3.14 -8.08
N ALA A 229 2.79 -3.98 -8.73
CA ALA A 229 1.61 -3.58 -9.51
C ALA A 229 0.56 -2.81 -8.71
N GLY A 230 0.49 -2.74 -7.48
CA GLY A 230 -0.49 -1.95 -6.72
C GLY A 230 0.13 -0.94 -5.76
N MET A 231 1.43 -1.08 -5.47
CA MET A 231 2.08 -0.33 -4.39
C MET A 231 2.07 1.18 -4.62
N GLY A 232 2.36 1.64 -5.84
CA GLY A 232 2.38 3.06 -6.17
C GLY A 232 1.02 3.73 -6.04
N ALA A 233 -0.04 3.05 -6.44
CA ALA A 233 -1.41 3.54 -6.34
C ALA A 233 -1.89 3.58 -4.87
N ASP A 234 -1.59 2.55 -4.08
CA ASP A 234 -1.97 2.44 -2.67
C ASP A 234 -1.32 3.55 -1.83
N LEU A 235 -0.01 3.77 -2.00
CA LEU A 235 0.69 4.77 -1.21
C LEU A 235 0.46 6.21 -1.72
N TYR A 236 0.15 6.38 -3.01
CA TYR A 236 -0.38 7.65 -3.53
C TYR A 236 -1.68 8.02 -2.81
N GLU A 237 -2.61 7.09 -2.73
CA GLU A 237 -3.89 7.26 -2.06
C GLU A 237 -3.72 7.60 -0.57
N SER A 238 -2.84 6.88 0.13
CA SER A 238 -2.56 7.11 1.54
C SER A 238 -1.99 8.50 1.80
N TYR A 239 -1.09 8.96 0.93
CA TYR A 239 -0.44 10.26 1.04
C TYR A 239 -1.41 11.41 0.79
N VAL A 240 -2.09 11.39 -0.35
CA VAL A 240 -3.07 12.42 -0.73
C VAL A 240 -4.25 12.43 0.23
N GLY A 241 -4.78 11.24 0.57
CA GLY A 241 -5.91 11.10 1.48
C GLY A 241 -5.66 11.67 2.87
N SER A 242 -4.45 11.48 3.43
CA SER A 242 -4.09 12.05 4.74
C SER A 242 -4.00 13.56 4.72
N ILE A 243 -3.44 14.16 3.67
CA ILE A 243 -3.36 15.61 3.51
C ILE A 243 -4.76 16.21 3.36
N LEU A 244 -5.60 15.61 2.51
CA LEU A 244 -6.96 16.08 2.26
C LEU A 244 -7.89 15.92 3.48
N ALA A 245 -7.73 14.83 4.24
CA ALA A 245 -8.45 14.65 5.51
C ALA A 245 -8.06 15.75 6.53
N SER A 246 -6.77 16.13 6.58
CA SER A 246 -6.32 17.23 7.42
C SER A 246 -6.88 18.58 6.96
N PHE A 247 -7.12 18.79 5.66
CA PHE A 247 -7.79 19.99 5.13
C PHE A 247 -9.21 20.11 5.68
N ALA A 248 -9.98 19.02 5.60
CA ALA A 248 -11.35 19.01 6.12
C ALA A 248 -11.41 19.35 7.62
N LEU A 249 -10.50 18.78 8.41
CA LEU A 249 -10.45 19.04 9.85
C LEU A 249 -9.92 20.44 10.19
N SER A 250 -9.08 21.06 9.34
CA SER A 250 -8.56 22.39 9.58
C SER A 250 -9.65 23.46 9.59
N ALA A 251 -10.63 23.30 8.72
CA ALA A 251 -11.77 24.18 8.63
C ALA A 251 -12.64 24.10 9.90
N VAL A 252 -12.93 22.86 10.36
CA VAL A 252 -13.69 22.60 11.59
C VAL A 252 -12.97 23.13 12.84
N ALA A 253 -11.63 22.99 12.89
CA ALA A 253 -10.79 23.45 14.00
C ALA A 253 -10.58 24.97 14.05
N GLY A 254 -11.12 25.71 13.07
CA GLY A 254 -10.99 27.18 12.99
C GLY A 254 -9.61 27.66 12.55
N TYR A 255 -8.75 26.78 12.04
CA TYR A 255 -7.44 27.15 11.49
C TYR A 255 -7.52 27.65 10.03
N GLY A 256 -8.60 27.34 9.31
CA GLY A 256 -8.81 27.77 7.94
C GLY A 256 -7.63 27.48 7.01
N TYR A 257 -7.22 28.46 6.21
CA TYR A 257 -6.08 28.31 5.30
C TYR A 257 -4.75 27.98 5.96
N ALA A 258 -4.53 28.42 7.21
CA ALA A 258 -3.31 28.10 7.95
C ALA A 258 -3.19 26.60 8.23
N GLY A 259 -4.29 26.00 8.68
CA GLY A 259 -4.34 24.55 8.92
C GLY A 259 -4.34 23.72 7.65
N MET A 260 -4.84 24.24 6.52
CA MET A 260 -4.70 23.57 5.22
C MET A 260 -3.27 23.67 4.66
N LEU A 261 -2.58 24.79 4.89
CA LEU A 261 -1.22 24.98 4.40
C LEU A 261 -0.19 24.10 5.13
N LEU A 262 -0.37 23.89 6.45
CA LEU A 262 0.57 23.13 7.27
C LEU A 262 0.86 21.73 6.73
N PRO A 263 -0.12 20.84 6.42
CA PRO A 263 0.17 19.53 5.86
C PRO A 263 0.91 19.60 4.51
N VAL A 264 0.67 20.61 3.68
CA VAL A 264 1.41 20.83 2.43
C VAL A 264 2.87 21.15 2.71
N LEU A 265 3.14 22.04 3.68
CA LEU A 265 4.51 22.41 4.08
C LEU A 265 5.26 21.21 4.69
N ILE A 266 4.59 20.42 5.54
CA ILE A 266 5.18 19.20 6.11
C ILE A 266 5.50 18.19 5.01
N ALA A 267 4.61 18.02 4.03
CA ALA A 267 4.80 17.15 2.89
C ALA A 267 6.01 17.56 2.03
N VAL A 268 6.11 18.83 1.67
CA VAL A 268 7.26 19.39 0.90
C VAL A 268 8.56 19.26 1.68
N CYS A 269 8.52 19.60 2.96
CA CYS A 269 9.66 19.41 3.87
C CYS A 269 10.11 17.94 3.92
N GLY A 270 9.15 17.02 4.05
CA GLY A 270 9.39 15.58 4.06
C GLY A 270 10.03 15.06 2.77
N ILE A 271 9.63 15.62 1.61
CA ILE A 271 10.29 15.32 0.32
C ILE A 271 11.78 15.70 0.38
N VAL A 272 12.10 16.90 0.83
CA VAL A 272 13.50 17.36 0.95
C VAL A 272 14.28 16.47 1.92
N CYS A 273 13.72 16.19 3.09
CA CYS A 273 14.34 15.31 4.10
C CYS A 273 14.55 13.88 3.57
N SER A 274 13.59 13.36 2.80
CA SER A 274 13.69 12.03 2.17
C SER A 274 14.78 12.01 1.09
N ILE A 275 14.94 13.06 0.29
CA ILE A 275 16.04 13.20 -0.67
C ILE A 275 17.37 13.17 0.06
N ILE A 276 17.52 13.96 1.14
CA ILE A 276 18.74 13.99 1.95
C ILE A 276 19.02 12.59 2.53
N GLY A 277 18.01 11.97 3.17
CA GLY A 277 18.13 10.62 3.74
C GLY A 277 18.56 9.57 2.73
N SER A 278 18.08 9.66 1.49
CA SER A 278 18.44 8.72 0.40
C SER A 278 19.94 8.74 0.05
N PHE A 279 20.65 9.85 0.26
CA PHE A 279 22.09 9.91 0.05
C PHE A 279 22.91 9.18 1.13
N PHE A 280 22.31 8.88 2.27
CA PHE A 280 22.95 8.16 3.37
C PHE A 280 22.73 6.64 3.31
N VAL A 281 21.92 6.15 2.38
CA VAL A 281 21.76 4.73 2.11
C VAL A 281 22.97 4.22 1.33
N LYS A 282 24.04 3.90 2.06
CA LYS A 282 25.34 3.44 1.51
C LYS A 282 25.99 2.46 2.46
N THR A 283 26.62 1.42 1.91
CA THR A 283 27.45 0.47 2.66
C THR A 283 28.76 0.19 1.95
N LYS A 284 29.62 -0.61 2.56
CA LYS A 284 30.86 -1.12 1.95
C LYS A 284 30.53 -2.24 0.95
N GLU A 285 31.47 -2.56 0.04
CA GLU A 285 31.26 -3.59 -0.99
C GLU A 285 31.09 -5.00 -0.40
N ASP A 286 31.78 -5.29 0.71
CA ASP A 286 31.75 -6.53 1.47
C ASP A 286 30.78 -6.50 2.67
N ALA A 287 29.67 -5.76 2.52
CA ALA A 287 28.70 -5.57 3.57
C ALA A 287 27.89 -6.85 3.86
N THR A 288 27.64 -7.09 5.14
CA THR A 288 26.69 -8.13 5.57
C THR A 288 25.24 -7.65 5.43
N GLN A 289 24.28 -8.58 5.37
CA GLN A 289 22.84 -8.28 5.35
C GLN A 289 22.44 -7.31 6.50
N MET A 290 22.95 -7.52 7.70
CA MET A 290 22.69 -6.63 8.83
C MET A 290 23.23 -5.21 8.61
N SER A 291 24.38 -5.04 7.92
CA SER A 291 24.90 -3.70 7.62
C SER A 291 24.09 -2.98 6.55
N LEU A 292 23.51 -3.74 5.61
CA LEU A 292 22.56 -3.19 4.61
C LEU A 292 21.29 -2.68 5.30
N LEU A 293 20.71 -3.48 6.20
CA LEU A 293 19.52 -3.09 6.97
C LEU A 293 19.77 -1.81 7.78
N ARG A 294 20.93 -1.74 8.45
CA ARG A 294 21.33 -0.52 9.19
C ARG A 294 21.46 0.69 8.29
N SER A 295 21.95 0.51 7.06
CA SER A 295 22.07 1.61 6.08
C SER A 295 20.71 2.14 5.65
N LEU A 296 19.75 1.26 5.33
CA LEU A 296 18.37 1.65 4.99
C LEU A 296 17.71 2.40 6.15
N ARG A 297 17.83 1.87 7.37
CA ARG A 297 17.33 2.53 8.58
C ARG A 297 17.95 3.89 8.82
N THR A 298 19.26 4.02 8.64
CA THR A 298 19.95 5.29 8.83
C THR A 298 19.38 6.37 7.92
N GLY A 299 19.14 6.06 6.65
CA GLY A 299 18.51 6.98 5.71
C GLY A 299 17.11 7.40 6.14
N THR A 300 16.28 6.43 6.53
CA THR A 300 14.88 6.67 6.95
C THR A 300 14.82 7.47 8.27
N TYR A 301 15.62 7.09 9.28
CA TYR A 301 15.59 7.79 10.57
C TYR A 301 16.20 9.19 10.47
N LEU A 302 17.23 9.39 9.62
CA LEU A 302 17.76 10.73 9.37
C LEU A 302 16.68 11.62 8.73
N ALA A 303 15.95 11.12 7.74
CA ALA A 303 14.84 11.85 7.14
C ALA A 303 13.76 12.19 8.18
N ALA A 304 13.44 11.25 9.08
CA ALA A 304 12.48 11.45 10.16
C ALA A 304 12.94 12.54 11.14
N VAL A 305 14.18 12.50 11.59
CA VAL A 305 14.73 13.53 12.51
C VAL A 305 14.75 14.89 11.86
N LEU A 306 15.20 15.00 10.61
CA LEU A 306 15.19 16.25 9.87
C LEU A 306 13.77 16.79 9.68
N SER A 307 12.80 15.93 9.36
CA SER A 307 11.38 16.31 9.26
C SER A 307 10.83 16.81 10.60
N ALA A 308 11.18 16.16 11.71
CA ALA A 308 10.80 16.59 13.05
C ALA A 308 11.34 17.99 13.37
N VAL A 309 12.61 18.25 13.10
CA VAL A 309 13.25 19.55 13.37
C VAL A 309 12.63 20.66 12.54
N LEU A 310 12.40 20.42 11.25
CA LEU A 310 11.83 21.43 10.36
C LEU A 310 10.32 21.63 10.56
N ALA A 311 9.59 20.63 11.05
CA ALA A 311 8.18 20.76 11.38
C ALA A 311 7.90 21.77 12.50
N ALA A 312 8.83 21.97 13.44
CA ALA A 312 8.66 22.88 14.57
C ALA A 312 8.43 24.34 14.12
N PRO A 313 9.35 24.98 13.36
CA PRO A 313 9.14 26.36 12.90
C PRO A 313 7.96 26.48 11.93
N LEU A 314 7.71 25.47 11.08
CA LEU A 314 6.58 25.47 10.15
C LEU A 314 5.25 25.48 10.88
N THR A 315 5.10 24.67 11.93
CA THR A 315 3.88 24.61 12.74
C THR A 315 3.65 25.91 13.48
N TRP A 316 4.71 26.48 14.08
CA TRP A 316 4.60 27.75 14.78
C TRP A 316 4.22 28.91 13.84
N TYR A 317 4.83 28.94 12.66
CA TYR A 317 4.55 29.97 11.66
C TYR A 317 3.11 29.92 11.12
N THR A 318 2.53 28.72 10.97
CA THR A 318 1.20 28.54 10.37
C THR A 318 0.09 28.64 11.42
N VAL A 319 0.03 27.69 12.34
CA VAL A 319 -1.09 27.54 13.29
C VAL A 319 -0.79 28.09 14.68
N GLY A 320 0.48 28.36 15.00
CA GLY A 320 0.88 28.96 16.29
C GLY A 320 0.59 28.10 17.52
N ASN A 321 0.43 26.77 17.34
CA ASN A 321 0.08 25.83 18.40
C ASN A 321 1.12 24.71 18.54
N TRP A 322 1.88 24.70 19.63
CA TRP A 322 2.87 23.66 19.92
C TRP A 322 2.27 22.27 20.11
N GLY A 323 1.00 22.18 20.52
CA GLY A 323 0.31 20.90 20.63
C GLY A 323 0.11 20.24 19.27
N VAL A 324 -0.08 21.01 18.20
CA VAL A 324 -0.13 20.50 16.81
C VAL A 324 1.24 19.95 16.39
N TYR A 325 2.33 20.61 16.80
CA TYR A 325 3.68 20.07 16.58
C TYR A 325 3.89 18.72 17.31
N VAL A 326 3.44 18.63 18.56
CA VAL A 326 3.47 17.35 19.31
C VAL A 326 2.68 16.27 18.56
N ALA A 327 1.53 16.61 17.98
CA ALA A 327 0.74 15.68 17.19
C ALA A 327 1.51 15.17 15.93
N ILE A 328 2.21 16.05 15.23
CA ILE A 328 3.08 15.68 14.09
C ILE A 328 4.18 14.73 14.55
N LEU A 329 4.84 15.02 15.68
CA LEU A 329 5.85 14.15 16.26
C LEU A 329 5.29 12.79 16.66
N CYS A 330 4.09 12.75 17.25
CA CYS A 330 3.42 11.48 17.59
C CYS A 330 3.19 10.60 16.37
N GLY A 331 2.77 11.19 15.24
CA GLY A 331 2.66 10.46 13.99
C GLY A 331 4.00 9.91 13.51
N LEU A 332 5.00 10.77 13.44
CA LEU A 332 6.35 10.41 12.97
C LEU A 332 7.01 9.33 13.82
N VAL A 333 6.98 9.50 15.15
CA VAL A 333 7.52 8.53 16.11
C VAL A 333 6.68 7.25 16.10
N GLY A 334 5.35 7.37 16.02
CA GLY A 334 4.43 6.24 15.89
C GLY A 334 4.72 5.39 14.68
N GLY A 335 4.95 6.02 13.51
CA GLY A 335 5.37 5.32 12.29
C GLY A 335 6.68 4.55 12.49
N CYS A 336 7.72 5.21 12.99
CA CYS A 336 9.01 4.55 13.29
C CYS A 336 8.86 3.38 14.28
N ALA A 337 8.01 3.53 15.30
CA ALA A 337 7.76 2.47 16.28
C ALA A 337 7.00 1.29 15.68
N ILE A 338 5.96 1.54 14.86
CA ILE A 338 5.25 0.49 14.12
C ILE A 338 6.23 -0.26 13.22
N GLY A 339 7.09 0.46 12.48
CA GLY A 339 8.11 -0.14 11.63
C GLY A 339 9.05 -1.05 12.42
N TYR A 340 9.54 -0.61 13.58
CA TYR A 340 10.40 -1.42 14.45
C TYR A 340 9.71 -2.69 14.95
N PHE A 341 8.46 -2.61 15.43
CA PHE A 341 7.74 -3.79 15.89
C PHE A 341 7.34 -4.74 14.75
N THR A 342 7.00 -4.20 13.58
CA THR A 342 6.78 -5.02 12.38
C THR A 342 8.03 -5.81 12.05
N GLU A 343 9.19 -5.15 12.00
CA GLU A 343 10.48 -5.81 11.79
C GLU A 343 10.79 -6.87 12.87
N TYR A 344 10.54 -6.56 14.14
CA TYR A 344 10.76 -7.52 15.24
C TYR A 344 9.95 -8.81 15.05
N TYR A 345 8.73 -8.73 14.51
CA TYR A 345 7.87 -9.90 14.30
C TYR A 345 8.10 -10.60 12.96
N THR A 346 8.66 -9.93 11.96
CA THR A 346 8.75 -10.48 10.60
C THR A 346 10.18 -10.85 10.18
N SER A 347 11.21 -10.21 10.73
CA SER A 347 12.59 -10.48 10.31
C SER A 347 13.14 -11.79 10.91
N ASP A 348 13.89 -12.52 10.10
CA ASP A 348 14.62 -13.74 10.45
C ASP A 348 15.74 -13.51 11.48
N THR A 349 16.17 -12.28 11.67
CA THR A 349 17.16 -11.90 12.68
C THR A 349 16.64 -11.96 14.12
N TYR A 350 15.31 -11.99 14.31
CA TYR A 350 14.67 -11.98 15.61
C TYR A 350 14.01 -13.31 15.99
N LYS A 351 13.94 -13.53 17.31
CA LYS A 351 13.40 -14.77 17.89
C LYS A 351 11.98 -15.17 17.43
N PRO A 352 11.02 -14.26 17.20
CA PRO A 352 9.67 -14.68 16.77
C PRO A 352 9.69 -15.49 15.48
N THR A 353 10.37 -15.00 14.44
CA THR A 353 10.50 -15.69 13.14
C THR A 353 11.35 -16.95 13.23
N GLN A 354 12.45 -16.92 14.00
CA GLN A 354 13.27 -18.10 14.25
C GLN A 354 12.50 -19.23 14.96
N LYS A 355 11.62 -18.89 15.93
CA LYS A 355 10.74 -19.86 16.58
C LYS A 355 9.67 -20.40 15.62
N LEU A 356 9.18 -19.57 14.70
CA LEU A 356 8.28 -20.02 13.67
C LEU A 356 8.98 -21.00 12.72
N ALA A 357 10.22 -20.73 12.31
CA ALA A 357 11.04 -21.66 11.53
C ALA A 357 11.24 -22.99 12.27
N ALA A 358 11.57 -22.96 13.56
CA ALA A 358 11.73 -24.16 14.37
C ALA A 358 10.44 -25.02 14.46
N SER A 359 9.25 -24.41 14.33
CA SER A 359 8.00 -25.20 14.31
C SER A 359 7.84 -26.10 13.10
N SER A 360 8.63 -25.90 12.05
CA SER A 360 8.65 -26.74 10.85
C SER A 360 9.14 -28.17 11.13
N GLU A 361 9.90 -28.37 12.20
CA GLU A 361 10.36 -29.70 12.62
C GLU A 361 9.21 -30.67 12.95
N THR A 362 8.05 -30.13 13.30
CA THR A 362 6.83 -30.90 13.59
C THR A 362 5.81 -30.91 12.44
N GLY A 363 6.11 -30.25 11.33
CA GLY A 363 5.36 -30.30 10.10
C GLY A 363 4.55 -29.03 9.75
N SER A 364 3.88 -29.03 8.61
CA SER A 364 3.20 -27.86 8.05
C SER A 364 2.08 -27.31 8.94
N ALA A 365 1.34 -28.17 9.64
CA ALA A 365 0.22 -27.74 10.49
C ALA A 365 0.70 -26.81 11.61
N THR A 366 1.85 -27.15 12.25
CA THR A 366 2.43 -26.32 13.31
C THR A 366 3.03 -25.03 12.81
N VAL A 367 3.57 -24.99 11.59
CA VAL A 367 4.01 -23.78 10.91
C VAL A 367 2.82 -22.85 10.66
N ILE A 368 1.70 -23.36 10.15
CA ILE A 368 0.49 -22.56 9.92
C ILE A 368 -0.03 -21.98 11.23
N ILE A 369 -0.23 -22.81 12.26
CA ILE A 369 -0.71 -22.35 13.57
C ILE A 369 0.26 -21.35 14.20
N GLY A 370 1.56 -21.59 14.07
CA GLY A 370 2.62 -20.73 14.59
C GLY A 370 2.57 -19.33 13.98
N GLY A 371 2.42 -19.22 12.66
CA GLY A 371 2.35 -17.93 11.97
C GLY A 371 1.03 -17.18 12.24
N LEU A 372 -0.11 -17.87 12.30
CA LEU A 372 -1.37 -17.26 12.75
C LEU A 372 -1.23 -16.67 14.16
N SER A 373 -0.66 -17.44 15.11
CA SER A 373 -0.44 -16.99 16.48
C SER A 373 0.52 -15.79 16.54
N LEU A 374 1.60 -15.81 15.75
CA LEU A 374 2.58 -14.72 15.69
C LEU A 374 1.94 -13.45 15.14
N GLY A 375 1.22 -13.56 14.02
CA GLY A 375 0.51 -12.45 13.40
C GLY A 375 -0.51 -11.81 14.35
N MET A 376 -1.33 -12.62 15.05
CA MET A 376 -2.27 -12.12 16.05
C MET A 376 -1.55 -11.38 17.19
N ARG A 377 -0.44 -11.88 17.70
CA ARG A 377 0.34 -11.20 18.75
C ARG A 377 0.94 -9.87 18.27
N SER A 378 1.34 -9.79 17.01
CA SER A 378 1.97 -8.59 16.45
C SER A 378 1.01 -7.39 16.40
N THR A 379 -0.31 -7.63 16.38
CA THR A 379 -1.31 -6.57 16.36
C THR A 379 -1.28 -5.71 17.62
N ALA A 380 -0.93 -6.29 18.76
CA ALA A 380 -0.96 -5.59 20.05
C ALA A 380 -0.07 -4.35 20.06
N ALA A 381 1.17 -4.46 19.59
CA ALA A 381 2.10 -3.34 19.56
C ALA A 381 1.59 -2.21 18.67
N SER A 382 1.19 -2.52 17.43
CA SER A 382 0.71 -1.53 16.45
C SER A 382 -0.56 -0.83 16.93
N ILE A 383 -1.51 -1.57 17.53
CA ILE A 383 -2.75 -1.00 18.06
C ILE A 383 -2.45 -0.05 19.23
N LEU A 384 -1.59 -0.45 20.17
CA LEU A 384 -1.23 0.39 21.31
C LEU A 384 -0.50 1.66 20.88
N ILE A 385 0.39 1.59 19.88
CA ILE A 385 1.09 2.75 19.34
C ILE A 385 0.10 3.73 18.70
N VAL A 386 -0.82 3.25 17.84
CA VAL A 386 -1.82 4.10 17.22
C VAL A 386 -2.77 4.68 18.26
N ALA A 387 -3.23 3.90 19.25
CA ALA A 387 -4.06 4.39 20.33
C ALA A 387 -3.37 5.50 21.14
N ALA A 388 -2.10 5.31 21.46
CA ALA A 388 -1.29 6.35 22.11
C ALA A 388 -1.16 7.60 21.24
N ALA A 389 -0.88 7.44 19.94
CA ALA A 389 -0.78 8.56 19.00
C ALA A 389 -2.11 9.33 18.91
N VAL A 390 -3.25 8.65 18.85
CA VAL A 390 -4.59 9.29 18.85
C VAL A 390 -4.79 10.10 20.12
N ILE A 391 -4.57 9.49 21.30
CA ILE A 391 -4.80 10.16 22.60
C ILE A 391 -3.87 11.36 22.75
N ILE A 392 -2.57 11.18 22.56
CA ILE A 392 -1.58 12.25 22.75
C ILE A 392 -1.85 13.39 21.75
N SER A 393 -2.07 13.07 20.47
CA SER A 393 -2.34 14.09 19.45
C SER A 393 -3.62 14.87 19.73
N PHE A 394 -4.67 14.19 20.17
CA PHE A 394 -5.93 14.81 20.51
C PHE A 394 -5.81 15.81 21.69
N PHE A 395 -5.24 15.37 22.79
CA PHE A 395 -5.13 16.22 23.99
C PHE A 395 -4.08 17.33 23.82
N ALA A 396 -2.97 17.05 23.16
CA ALA A 396 -1.93 18.05 22.93
C ALA A 396 -2.41 19.19 22.01
N ALA A 397 -2.98 18.85 20.85
CA ALA A 397 -3.46 19.85 19.89
C ALA A 397 -4.75 20.54 20.35
N GLY A 398 -5.60 19.80 21.05
CA GLY A 398 -6.92 20.29 21.49
C GLY A 398 -6.85 21.37 22.54
N SER A 399 -5.98 21.24 23.54
CA SER A 399 -5.90 22.21 24.65
C SER A 399 -7.29 22.58 25.23
N GLY A 400 -8.21 21.61 25.29
CA GLY A 400 -9.60 21.75 25.72
C GLY A 400 -10.63 22.03 24.62
N ASP A 401 -10.21 22.24 23.38
CA ASP A 401 -11.08 22.35 22.19
C ASP A 401 -11.13 21.02 21.44
N PHE A 402 -12.34 20.46 21.35
CA PHE A 402 -12.56 19.14 20.72
C PHE A 402 -12.19 19.14 19.23
N ALA A 403 -12.57 20.17 18.49
CA ALA A 403 -12.31 20.27 17.05
C ALA A 403 -10.81 20.39 16.73
N ARG A 404 -10.07 21.15 17.54
CA ARG A 404 -8.60 21.24 17.44
C ARG A 404 -7.94 19.91 17.78
N GLY A 405 -8.47 19.16 18.76
CA GLY A 405 -8.00 17.80 19.08
C GLY A 405 -8.14 16.86 17.89
N LEU A 406 -9.26 16.91 17.19
CA LEU A 406 -9.50 16.12 15.97
C LEU A 406 -8.53 16.50 14.84
N TYR A 407 -8.26 17.79 14.65
CA TYR A 407 -7.22 18.24 13.71
C TYR A 407 -5.85 17.67 14.08
N GLY A 408 -5.54 17.58 15.38
CA GLY A 408 -4.32 16.94 15.88
C GLY A 408 -4.19 15.50 15.41
N ILE A 409 -5.27 14.70 15.41
CA ILE A 409 -5.26 13.32 14.90
C ILE A 409 -4.98 13.32 13.39
N GLY A 410 -5.66 14.17 12.61
CA GLY A 410 -5.46 14.25 11.17
C GLY A 410 -4.03 14.64 10.79
N ILE A 411 -3.47 15.64 11.43
CA ILE A 411 -2.09 16.09 11.15
C ILE A 411 -1.04 15.07 11.62
N SER A 412 -1.35 14.24 12.60
CA SER A 412 -0.50 13.13 13.03
C SER A 412 -0.35 12.09 11.90
N ALA A 413 -1.40 11.81 11.13
CA ALA A 413 -1.31 10.95 9.94
C ALA A 413 -0.35 11.54 8.89
N VAL A 414 -0.41 12.86 8.66
CA VAL A 414 0.54 13.56 7.77
C VAL A 414 1.96 13.49 8.31
N GLY A 415 2.14 13.66 9.62
CA GLY A 415 3.43 13.48 10.29
C GLY A 415 4.01 12.08 10.04
N MET A 416 3.20 11.03 10.19
CA MET A 416 3.59 9.64 9.91
C MET A 416 4.06 9.47 8.47
N LEU A 417 3.35 10.03 7.50
CA LEU A 417 3.66 9.92 6.07
C LEU A 417 4.66 10.97 5.55
N SER A 418 5.20 11.83 6.42
CA SER A 418 6.11 12.91 5.98
C SER A 418 7.37 12.37 5.29
N THR A 419 7.86 11.19 5.68
CA THR A 419 9.03 10.53 5.09
C THR A 419 8.68 9.50 4.00
N LEU A 420 7.46 9.55 3.45
CA LEU A 420 6.98 8.53 2.52
C LEU A 420 7.89 8.36 1.30
N GLY A 421 8.53 9.40 0.80
CA GLY A 421 9.44 9.32 -0.35
C GLY A 421 10.55 8.28 -0.16
N ILE A 422 11.23 8.28 0.98
CA ILE A 422 12.28 7.30 1.28
C ILE A 422 11.69 5.99 1.81
N THR A 423 10.60 6.03 2.58
CA THR A 423 9.95 4.82 3.11
C THR A 423 9.42 3.95 1.98
N LEU A 424 8.77 4.56 0.97
CA LEU A 424 8.33 3.82 -0.21
C LEU A 424 9.51 3.35 -1.08
N ALA A 425 10.61 4.09 -1.10
CA ALA A 425 11.83 3.62 -1.77
C ALA A 425 12.38 2.33 -1.14
N THR A 426 12.29 2.19 0.19
CA THR A 426 12.67 0.97 0.92
C THR A 426 11.63 -0.14 0.84
N ASP A 427 10.38 0.15 0.58
CA ASP A 427 9.31 -0.83 0.35
C ASP A 427 9.40 -1.40 -1.08
N ALA A 428 9.44 -0.52 -2.08
CA ALA A 428 9.41 -0.90 -3.49
C ALA A 428 10.72 -1.55 -3.99
N TYR A 429 11.80 -1.54 -3.22
CA TYR A 429 13.01 -2.26 -3.60
C TYR A 429 12.86 -3.77 -3.41
N GLY A 430 12.05 -4.25 -2.45
CA GLY A 430 11.86 -5.66 -2.15
C GLY A 430 11.47 -6.49 -3.38
N PRO A 431 10.34 -6.22 -4.05
CA PRO A 431 9.96 -6.95 -5.26
C PRO A 431 10.98 -6.89 -6.40
N VAL A 432 11.81 -5.85 -6.47
CA VAL A 432 12.89 -5.76 -7.46
C VAL A 432 14.03 -6.72 -7.10
N ALA A 433 14.31 -6.89 -5.80
CA ALA A 433 15.34 -7.81 -5.32
C ALA A 433 14.90 -9.27 -5.52
N ASP A 434 13.64 -9.58 -5.20
CA ASP A 434 13.02 -10.89 -5.40
C ASP A 434 13.07 -11.29 -6.89
N ASN A 435 12.52 -10.46 -7.77
CA ASN A 435 12.57 -10.70 -9.22
C ASN A 435 14.01 -10.76 -9.79
N ALA A 436 14.96 -10.09 -9.17
CA ALA A 436 16.38 -10.22 -9.56
C ALA A 436 16.91 -11.62 -9.21
N GLY A 437 16.45 -12.21 -8.11
CA GLY A 437 16.72 -13.60 -7.75
C GLY A 437 16.17 -14.58 -8.77
N GLY A 438 14.89 -14.39 -9.17
CA GLY A 438 14.26 -15.18 -10.19
C GLY A 438 14.99 -15.10 -11.54
N ILE A 439 15.43 -13.91 -11.96
CA ILE A 439 16.22 -13.76 -13.18
C ILE A 439 17.59 -14.44 -13.05
N ALA A 440 18.23 -14.37 -11.89
CA ALA A 440 19.51 -15.05 -11.66
C ALA A 440 19.40 -16.56 -11.80
N GLU A 441 18.35 -17.16 -11.22
CA GLU A 441 18.05 -18.60 -11.33
C GLU A 441 17.73 -18.98 -12.78
N MET A 442 16.73 -18.32 -13.40
CA MET A 442 16.35 -18.59 -14.79
C MET A 442 17.51 -18.43 -15.78
N ALA A 443 18.40 -17.49 -15.55
CA ALA A 443 19.57 -17.28 -16.40
C ALA A 443 20.68 -18.29 -16.16
N GLY A 444 20.66 -19.03 -15.04
CA GLY A 444 21.70 -19.96 -14.63
C GLY A 444 22.98 -19.25 -14.22
N LEU A 445 22.87 -18.14 -13.47
CA LEU A 445 24.01 -17.43 -12.92
C LEU A 445 24.66 -18.28 -11.80
N PRO A 446 25.96 -18.00 -11.44
CA PRO A 446 26.63 -18.70 -10.34
C PRO A 446 25.83 -18.62 -9.04
N GLU A 447 25.87 -19.68 -8.23
CA GLU A 447 25.15 -19.81 -6.96
C GLU A 447 25.40 -18.62 -6.01
N GLU A 448 26.61 -18.08 -5.98
CA GLU A 448 26.99 -16.89 -5.21
C GLU A 448 26.12 -15.66 -5.56
N VAL A 449 25.66 -15.54 -6.81
CA VAL A 449 24.79 -14.44 -7.25
C VAL A 449 23.38 -14.65 -6.67
N ARG A 450 22.90 -15.90 -6.69
CA ARG A 450 21.62 -16.25 -6.09
C ARG A 450 21.64 -15.99 -4.58
N GLU A 451 22.69 -16.41 -3.87
CA GLU A 451 22.86 -16.12 -2.44
C GLU A 451 22.78 -14.61 -2.13
N ARG A 452 23.40 -13.77 -2.99
CA ARG A 452 23.36 -12.31 -2.83
C ARG A 452 21.96 -11.75 -3.09
N THR A 453 21.27 -12.24 -4.10
CA THR A 453 19.88 -11.79 -4.39
C THR A 453 18.90 -12.27 -3.33
N ASP A 454 19.04 -13.47 -2.80
CA ASP A 454 18.24 -13.98 -1.68
C ASP A 454 18.46 -13.19 -0.39
N ALA A 455 19.70 -12.74 -0.14
CA ALA A 455 19.99 -11.84 0.98
C ALA A 455 19.35 -10.46 0.80
N LEU A 456 19.29 -9.92 -0.44
CA LEU A 456 18.58 -8.69 -0.75
C LEU A 456 17.06 -8.87 -0.61
N ASP A 457 16.52 -10.00 -1.04
CA ASP A 457 15.10 -10.31 -0.95
C ASP A 457 14.62 -10.48 0.50
N SER A 458 15.33 -11.24 1.32
CA SER A 458 15.03 -11.36 2.76
C SER A 458 15.00 -9.99 3.47
N LEU A 459 15.92 -9.10 3.10
CA LEU A 459 15.91 -7.73 3.57
C LEU A 459 14.70 -6.97 3.01
N GLY A 460 14.33 -7.23 1.74
CA GLY A 460 13.16 -6.68 1.04
C GLY A 460 11.85 -7.03 1.73
N ASN A 461 11.66 -8.28 2.10
CA ASN A 461 10.48 -8.75 2.83
C ASN A 461 10.30 -8.02 4.17
N THR A 462 11.41 -7.79 4.88
CA THR A 462 11.39 -7.04 6.15
C THR A 462 11.04 -5.57 5.95
N THR A 463 11.63 -4.91 4.94
CA THR A 463 11.36 -3.49 4.67
C THR A 463 9.97 -3.28 4.07
N ALA A 464 9.50 -4.20 3.22
CA ALA A 464 8.14 -4.19 2.69
C ALA A 464 7.09 -4.34 3.80
N ALA A 465 7.29 -5.25 4.74
CA ALA A 465 6.43 -5.37 5.91
C ALA A 465 6.41 -4.08 6.74
N THR A 466 7.57 -3.43 6.91
CA THR A 466 7.69 -2.13 7.61
C THR A 466 6.92 -1.03 6.86
N GLY A 467 7.05 -0.92 5.53
CA GLY A 467 6.32 0.03 4.69
C GLY A 467 4.80 -0.17 4.78
N LYS A 468 4.35 -1.42 4.74
CA LYS A 468 2.93 -1.77 4.96
C LYS A 468 2.46 -1.38 6.35
N GLY A 469 3.26 -1.58 7.40
CA GLY A 469 2.96 -1.14 8.76
C GLY A 469 2.72 0.38 8.86
N PHE A 470 3.56 1.18 8.21
CA PHE A 470 3.37 2.63 8.07
C PHE A 470 2.06 2.98 7.37
N ALA A 471 1.79 2.35 6.24
CA ALA A 471 0.57 2.59 5.46
C ALA A 471 -0.69 2.26 6.26
N ILE A 472 -0.70 1.13 6.95
CA ILE A 472 -1.83 0.68 7.77
C ILE A 472 -2.03 1.59 8.99
N GLY A 473 -0.95 1.98 9.68
CA GLY A 473 -1.01 2.91 10.81
C GLY A 473 -1.54 4.28 10.43
N SER A 474 -1.04 4.85 9.33
CA SER A 474 -1.51 6.13 8.82
C SER A 474 -2.97 6.08 8.34
N ALA A 475 -3.39 4.95 7.76
CA ALA A 475 -4.78 4.76 7.34
C ALA A 475 -5.76 4.78 8.51
N SER A 476 -5.39 4.20 9.66
CA SER A 476 -6.22 4.26 10.86
C SER A 476 -6.43 5.69 11.35
N LEU A 477 -5.37 6.51 11.38
CA LEU A 477 -5.46 7.93 11.75
C LEU A 477 -6.27 8.73 10.71
N THR A 478 -6.05 8.48 9.42
CA THR A 478 -6.78 9.12 8.32
C THR A 478 -8.26 8.75 8.34
N ALA A 479 -8.58 7.49 8.63
CA ALA A 479 -9.97 7.03 8.71
C ALA A 479 -10.75 7.72 9.82
N LEU A 480 -10.14 7.93 10.99
CA LEU A 480 -10.73 8.75 12.05
C LEU A 480 -10.99 10.18 11.58
N ALA A 481 -10.05 10.78 10.89
CA ALA A 481 -10.20 12.12 10.33
C ALA A 481 -11.35 12.19 9.31
N LEU A 482 -11.46 11.19 8.42
CA LEU A 482 -12.54 11.11 7.43
C LEU A 482 -13.90 10.81 8.06
N LEU A 483 -13.95 9.98 9.11
CA LEU A 483 -15.18 9.73 9.87
C LEU A 483 -15.71 11.02 10.48
N VAL A 484 -14.82 11.82 11.10
CA VAL A 484 -15.21 13.13 11.65
C VAL A 484 -15.66 14.09 10.53
N SER A 485 -14.99 14.06 9.38
CA SER A 485 -15.41 14.84 8.20
C SER A 485 -16.81 14.44 7.74
N TYR A 486 -17.12 13.14 7.74
CA TYR A 486 -18.46 12.65 7.43
C TYR A 486 -19.51 13.19 8.42
N VAL A 487 -19.25 13.08 9.72
CA VAL A 487 -20.14 13.61 10.77
C VAL A 487 -20.39 15.10 10.56
N ASN A 488 -19.33 15.87 10.36
CA ASN A 488 -19.42 17.33 10.17
C ASN A 488 -20.24 17.70 8.91
N ILE A 489 -20.04 16.99 7.78
CA ILE A 489 -20.83 17.23 6.55
C ILE A 489 -22.32 16.94 6.76
N VAL A 490 -22.65 15.89 7.50
CA VAL A 490 -24.05 15.53 7.80
C VAL A 490 -24.69 16.59 8.72
N GLU A 491 -23.97 17.04 9.74
CA GLU A 491 -24.45 18.09 10.66
C GLU A 491 -24.63 19.44 9.96
N GLN A 492 -23.70 19.83 9.06
CA GLN A 492 -23.83 21.05 8.25
C GLN A 492 -25.09 21.02 7.35
N LYS A 493 -25.57 19.85 6.96
CA LYS A 493 -26.84 19.68 6.23
C LYS A 493 -28.08 19.70 7.15
N GLY A 494 -27.90 20.00 8.44
CA GLY A 494 -29.00 20.13 9.41
C GLY A 494 -29.51 18.82 9.99
N PHE A 495 -28.82 17.69 9.80
CA PHE A 495 -29.21 16.40 10.36
C PHE A 495 -28.51 16.17 11.70
N ALA A 496 -29.28 16.15 12.79
CA ALA A 496 -28.79 15.83 14.14
C ALA A 496 -28.65 14.30 14.30
N MET A 497 -27.46 13.84 14.68
CA MET A 497 -27.17 12.41 14.85
C MET A 497 -27.06 12.02 16.32
N ASP A 498 -27.63 10.88 16.69
CA ASP A 498 -27.32 10.20 17.95
C ASP A 498 -26.15 9.22 17.73
N LEU A 499 -24.95 9.68 18.10
CA LEU A 499 -23.71 8.90 17.95
C LEU A 499 -23.42 8.01 19.17
N SER A 500 -24.38 7.83 20.07
CA SER A 500 -24.22 6.92 21.21
C SER A 500 -23.99 5.48 20.72
N ILE A 501 -23.00 4.80 21.29
CA ILE A 501 -22.76 3.38 21.01
C ILE A 501 -23.93 2.49 21.39
N THR A 502 -24.84 2.97 22.24
CA THR A 502 -26.07 2.28 22.63
C THR A 502 -27.21 2.48 21.63
N SER A 503 -27.07 3.41 20.68
CA SER A 503 -28.01 3.58 19.58
C SER A 503 -28.02 2.32 18.70
N PRO A 504 -29.19 1.67 18.47
CA PRO A 504 -29.25 0.47 17.64
C PRO A 504 -28.70 0.66 16.23
N ARG A 505 -28.87 1.85 15.64
CA ARG A 505 -28.34 2.19 14.30
C ARG A 505 -26.83 2.15 14.28
N VAL A 506 -26.17 2.79 15.26
CA VAL A 506 -24.71 2.79 15.39
C VAL A 506 -24.19 1.39 15.68
N LEU A 507 -24.83 0.67 16.61
CA LEU A 507 -24.40 -0.68 17.01
C LEU A 507 -24.49 -1.68 15.86
N VAL A 508 -25.60 -1.67 15.10
CA VAL A 508 -25.74 -2.54 13.91
C VAL A 508 -24.74 -2.13 12.84
N GLY A 509 -24.52 -0.84 12.64
CA GLY A 509 -23.48 -0.34 11.76
C GLY A 509 -22.08 -0.87 12.12
N LEU A 510 -21.72 -0.86 13.41
CA LEU A 510 -20.44 -1.44 13.91
C LEU A 510 -20.30 -2.92 13.55
N PHE A 511 -21.36 -3.72 13.74
CA PHE A 511 -21.36 -5.14 13.37
C PHE A 511 -21.20 -5.33 11.85
N VAL A 512 -21.89 -4.54 11.04
CA VAL A 512 -21.77 -4.58 9.57
C VAL A 512 -20.35 -4.21 9.14
N GLY A 513 -19.75 -3.18 9.75
CA GLY A 513 -18.37 -2.78 9.46
C GLY A 513 -17.34 -3.85 9.84
N ALA A 514 -17.49 -4.46 11.01
CA ALA A 514 -16.64 -5.57 11.42
C ALA A 514 -16.79 -6.77 10.48
N MET A 515 -18.01 -7.17 10.15
CA MET A 515 -18.31 -8.22 9.18
C MET A 515 -17.68 -7.93 7.81
N LEU A 516 -17.81 -6.68 7.31
CA LEU A 516 -17.29 -6.28 6.00
C LEU A 516 -15.80 -6.59 5.88
N THR A 517 -15.01 -6.32 6.90
CA THR A 517 -13.57 -6.60 6.92
C THR A 517 -13.27 -8.07 6.70
N PHE A 518 -13.96 -8.97 7.43
CA PHE A 518 -13.79 -10.41 7.28
C PHE A 518 -14.26 -10.93 5.93
N VAL A 519 -15.43 -10.49 5.47
CA VAL A 519 -16.00 -10.90 4.19
C VAL A 519 -15.11 -10.44 3.03
N PHE A 520 -14.61 -9.20 3.08
CA PHE A 520 -13.68 -8.67 2.09
C PHE A 520 -12.39 -9.50 2.03
N SER A 521 -11.80 -9.82 3.18
CA SER A 521 -10.61 -10.66 3.27
C SER A 521 -10.88 -12.07 2.71
N ALA A 522 -12.04 -12.65 3.02
CA ALA A 522 -12.44 -13.95 2.49
C ALA A 522 -12.56 -13.92 0.95
N PHE A 523 -13.16 -12.87 0.38
CA PHE A 523 -13.27 -12.72 -1.07
C PHE A 523 -11.91 -12.56 -1.74
N THR A 524 -11.01 -11.75 -1.18
CA THR A 524 -9.67 -11.56 -1.76
C THR A 524 -8.83 -12.84 -1.69
N MET A 525 -8.89 -13.60 -0.60
CA MET A 525 -8.21 -14.89 -0.47
C MET A 525 -8.80 -15.93 -1.44
N SER A 526 -10.12 -16.04 -1.52
CA SER A 526 -10.79 -16.95 -2.47
C SER A 526 -10.48 -16.59 -3.92
N ALA A 527 -10.32 -15.31 -4.22
CA ALA A 527 -9.94 -14.82 -5.53
C ALA A 527 -8.54 -15.32 -5.93
N VAL A 528 -7.56 -15.20 -5.02
CA VAL A 528 -6.21 -15.77 -5.25
C VAL A 528 -6.28 -17.28 -5.44
N GLN A 529 -7.00 -18.00 -4.57
CA GLN A 529 -7.16 -19.45 -4.65
C GLN A 529 -7.75 -19.87 -6.01
N THR A 530 -8.82 -19.21 -6.47
CA THR A 530 -9.49 -19.54 -7.74
C THR A 530 -8.58 -19.29 -8.93
N ALA A 531 -7.86 -18.17 -8.93
CA ALA A 531 -6.89 -17.86 -9.98
C ALA A 531 -5.71 -18.83 -9.96
N ALA A 532 -5.16 -19.15 -8.78
CA ALA A 532 -4.06 -20.13 -8.61
C ALA A 532 -4.43 -21.51 -9.10
N GLN A 533 -5.65 -21.99 -8.85
CA GLN A 533 -6.10 -23.30 -9.38
C GLN A 533 -5.99 -23.37 -10.90
N SER A 534 -6.31 -22.29 -11.61
CA SER A 534 -6.20 -22.23 -13.07
C SER A 534 -4.74 -22.36 -13.53
N ILE A 535 -3.80 -21.75 -12.79
CA ILE A 535 -2.37 -21.82 -13.07
C ILE A 535 -1.82 -23.21 -12.75
N VAL A 536 -2.16 -23.80 -11.60
CA VAL A 536 -1.79 -25.17 -11.23
C VAL A 536 -2.19 -26.16 -12.33
N MET A 537 -3.41 -26.05 -12.84
CA MET A 537 -3.89 -26.93 -13.92
C MET A 537 -3.12 -26.72 -15.22
N GLU A 538 -2.77 -25.49 -15.56
CA GLU A 538 -2.00 -25.16 -16.76
C GLU A 538 -0.55 -25.65 -16.65
N VAL A 539 0.12 -25.43 -15.51
CA VAL A 539 1.49 -25.93 -15.29
C VAL A 539 1.54 -27.45 -15.38
N ARG A 540 0.60 -28.16 -14.71
CA ARG A 540 0.47 -29.60 -14.81
C ARG A 540 0.20 -30.09 -16.24
N ARG A 541 -0.62 -29.36 -17.01
CA ARG A 541 -0.89 -29.65 -18.41
C ARG A 541 0.40 -29.57 -19.23
N GLN A 542 1.13 -28.48 -19.09
CA GLN A 542 2.37 -28.26 -19.84
C GLN A 542 3.43 -29.32 -19.50
N PHE A 543 3.64 -29.61 -18.21
CA PHE A 543 4.58 -30.68 -17.81
C PHE A 543 4.23 -32.06 -18.37
N ARG A 544 2.94 -32.35 -18.56
CA ARG A 544 2.49 -33.63 -19.12
C ARG A 544 2.49 -33.68 -20.64
N GLU A 545 2.13 -32.57 -21.32
CA GLU A 545 1.82 -32.55 -22.74
C GLU A 545 2.96 -32.01 -23.61
N ILE A 546 3.84 -31.17 -23.08
CA ILE A 546 4.96 -30.61 -23.82
C ILE A 546 6.21 -31.45 -23.50
N ALA A 547 6.62 -32.29 -24.45
CA ALA A 547 7.82 -33.12 -24.31
C ALA A 547 9.08 -32.23 -24.25
N GLY A 548 10.00 -32.57 -23.36
CA GLY A 548 11.30 -31.88 -23.23
C GLY A 548 11.32 -30.73 -22.25
N ILE A 549 10.18 -30.32 -21.65
CA ILE A 549 10.20 -29.28 -20.61
C ILE A 549 11.01 -29.74 -19.39
N MET A 550 10.70 -30.94 -18.86
CA MET A 550 11.37 -31.43 -17.65
C MET A 550 12.86 -31.71 -17.87
N GLU A 551 13.23 -32.06 -19.09
CA GLU A 551 14.62 -32.26 -19.53
C GLU A 551 15.33 -30.95 -19.87
N GLY A 552 14.61 -29.81 -19.90
CA GLY A 552 15.17 -28.49 -20.23
C GLY A 552 15.55 -28.34 -21.71
N THR A 553 14.98 -29.15 -22.61
CA THR A 553 15.25 -29.10 -24.06
C THR A 553 14.20 -28.30 -24.84
N THR A 554 13.05 -28.01 -24.20
CA THR A 554 11.95 -27.25 -24.78
C THR A 554 11.52 -26.16 -23.78
N ASP A 555 11.38 -24.92 -24.24
CA ASP A 555 10.90 -23.84 -23.41
C ASP A 555 9.39 -23.98 -23.13
N PRO A 556 8.92 -23.69 -21.92
CA PRO A 556 7.49 -23.64 -21.59
C PRO A 556 6.73 -22.54 -22.34
N ASP A 557 5.41 -22.70 -22.43
CA ASP A 557 4.52 -21.62 -22.89
C ASP A 557 4.21 -20.65 -21.73
N TYR A 558 5.13 -19.73 -21.47
CA TYR A 558 4.97 -18.68 -20.45
C TYR A 558 3.78 -17.74 -20.76
N ALA A 559 3.49 -17.49 -22.05
CA ALA A 559 2.44 -16.57 -22.46
C ALA A 559 1.06 -17.03 -22.03
N SER A 560 0.80 -18.33 -22.07
CA SER A 560 -0.46 -18.92 -21.58
C SER A 560 -0.65 -18.67 -20.07
N CYS A 561 0.38 -18.85 -19.25
CA CYS A 561 0.30 -18.58 -17.82
C CYS A 561 0.06 -17.09 -17.53
N VAL A 562 0.80 -16.17 -18.18
CA VAL A 562 0.59 -14.70 -18.07
C VAL A 562 -0.85 -14.33 -18.45
N SER A 563 -1.39 -14.92 -19.51
CA SER A 563 -2.77 -14.67 -19.97
C SER A 563 -3.81 -15.15 -18.94
N LEU A 564 -3.60 -16.34 -18.36
CA LEU A 564 -4.49 -16.91 -17.34
C LEU A 564 -4.46 -16.08 -16.04
N CYS A 565 -3.27 -15.70 -15.55
CA CYS A 565 -3.13 -14.81 -14.39
C CYS A 565 -3.88 -13.49 -14.63
N THR A 566 -3.69 -12.88 -15.82
CA THR A 566 -4.37 -11.62 -16.18
C THR A 566 -5.88 -11.77 -16.16
N LYS A 567 -6.41 -12.82 -16.81
CA LYS A 567 -7.86 -13.06 -16.86
C LYS A 567 -8.44 -13.37 -15.49
N GLY A 568 -7.74 -14.20 -14.70
CA GLY A 568 -8.12 -14.52 -13.33
C GLY A 568 -8.20 -13.28 -12.46
N ALA A 569 -7.14 -12.48 -12.44
CA ALA A 569 -7.08 -11.25 -11.66
C ALA A 569 -8.20 -10.26 -12.03
N LEU A 570 -8.42 -10.04 -13.32
CA LEU A 570 -9.47 -9.11 -13.80
C LEU A 570 -10.89 -9.55 -13.46
N ARG A 571 -11.14 -10.86 -13.44
CA ARG A 571 -12.44 -11.43 -13.09
C ARG A 571 -12.69 -11.38 -11.58
N GLU A 572 -11.72 -11.85 -10.82
CA GLU A 572 -11.88 -12.08 -9.39
C GLU A 572 -11.77 -10.78 -8.56
N MET A 573 -11.12 -9.71 -9.06
CA MET A 573 -11.05 -8.43 -8.36
C MET A 573 -12.38 -7.67 -8.28
N VAL A 574 -13.38 -8.02 -9.12
CA VAL A 574 -14.65 -7.25 -9.22
C VAL A 574 -15.48 -7.39 -7.94
N ALA A 575 -15.60 -8.59 -7.40
CA ALA A 575 -16.46 -8.84 -6.24
C ALA A 575 -15.98 -8.11 -4.97
N PRO A 576 -14.70 -8.18 -4.56
CA PRO A 576 -14.20 -7.39 -3.44
C PRO A 576 -14.36 -5.87 -3.65
N ALA A 577 -14.11 -5.38 -4.89
CA ALA A 577 -14.22 -3.95 -5.18
C ALA A 577 -15.66 -3.44 -5.07
N LEU A 578 -16.63 -4.20 -5.58
CA LEU A 578 -18.05 -3.86 -5.46
C LEU A 578 -18.52 -3.89 -3.99
N LEU A 579 -18.03 -4.84 -3.20
CA LEU A 579 -18.37 -4.95 -1.79
C LEU A 579 -18.00 -3.67 -1.02
N ALA A 580 -16.78 -3.15 -1.27
CA ALA A 580 -16.27 -1.93 -0.62
C ALA A 580 -17.10 -0.67 -0.94
N ILE A 581 -17.83 -0.66 -2.05
CA ILE A 581 -18.66 0.47 -2.49
C ILE A 581 -20.11 0.29 -2.07
N ILE A 582 -20.67 -0.89 -2.32
CA ILE A 582 -22.10 -1.14 -2.14
C ILE A 582 -22.48 -1.18 -0.67
N VAL A 583 -21.66 -1.80 0.19
CA VAL A 583 -22.00 -1.98 1.60
C VAL A 583 -22.15 -0.65 2.35
N PRO A 584 -21.21 0.34 2.23
CA PRO A 584 -21.43 1.64 2.87
C PRO A 584 -22.69 2.36 2.40
N ILE A 585 -22.98 2.32 1.10
CA ILE A 585 -24.19 2.95 0.53
C ILE A 585 -25.46 2.27 1.06
N LEU A 586 -25.52 0.94 1.01
CA LEU A 586 -26.69 0.20 1.50
C LEU A 586 -26.89 0.39 3.01
N THR A 587 -25.82 0.39 3.78
CA THR A 587 -25.90 0.66 5.24
C THR A 587 -26.49 2.04 5.49
N GLY A 588 -26.07 3.04 4.75
CA GLY A 588 -26.62 4.39 4.84
C GLY A 588 -28.08 4.46 4.43
N LEU A 589 -28.47 3.82 3.33
CA LEU A 589 -29.86 3.80 2.86
C LEU A 589 -30.80 3.04 3.80
N ILE A 590 -30.31 2.05 4.52
CA ILE A 590 -31.12 1.26 5.47
C ILE A 590 -31.12 1.90 6.86
N LEU A 591 -29.94 2.13 7.44
CA LEU A 591 -29.78 2.53 8.84
C LEU A 591 -29.65 4.06 9.03
N GLY A 592 -29.52 4.82 7.95
CA GLY A 592 -29.27 6.26 8.01
C GLY A 592 -27.81 6.64 8.31
N PRO A 593 -27.53 7.95 8.49
CA PRO A 593 -26.18 8.46 8.73
C PRO A 593 -25.50 7.88 9.98
N GLU A 594 -26.24 7.64 11.06
CA GLU A 594 -25.72 7.02 12.28
C GLU A 594 -25.20 5.60 12.03
N GLY A 595 -25.92 4.82 11.20
CA GLY A 595 -25.48 3.48 10.80
C GLY A 595 -24.18 3.49 10.01
N VAL A 596 -23.97 4.51 9.18
CA VAL A 596 -22.71 4.72 8.45
C VAL A 596 -21.57 5.02 9.41
N VAL A 597 -21.78 5.88 10.43
CA VAL A 597 -20.76 6.15 11.46
C VAL A 597 -20.36 4.86 12.18
N GLY A 598 -21.33 4.03 12.54
CA GLY A 598 -21.07 2.71 13.10
C GLY A 598 -20.26 1.82 12.15
N LEU A 599 -20.65 1.74 10.87
CA LEU A 599 -19.94 0.97 9.87
C LEU A 599 -18.47 1.43 9.74
N LEU A 600 -18.22 2.72 9.61
CA LEU A 600 -16.89 3.28 9.50
C LEU A 600 -16.02 2.99 10.73
N GLY A 601 -16.60 3.08 11.93
CA GLY A 601 -15.94 2.68 13.17
C GLY A 601 -15.58 1.19 13.18
N GLY A 602 -16.53 0.33 12.83
CA GLY A 602 -16.32 -1.12 12.72
C GLY A 602 -15.23 -1.51 11.73
N VAL A 603 -15.29 -0.97 10.51
CA VAL A 603 -14.26 -1.21 9.47
C VAL A 603 -12.89 -0.71 9.91
N SER A 604 -12.82 0.47 10.54
CA SER A 604 -11.53 1.04 10.96
C SER A 604 -10.84 0.18 12.01
N VAL A 605 -11.56 -0.25 13.05
CA VAL A 605 -10.98 -1.03 14.16
C VAL A 605 -10.61 -2.45 13.70
N THR A 606 -11.55 -3.17 13.08
CA THR A 606 -11.30 -4.55 12.64
C THR A 606 -10.38 -4.61 11.44
N GLY A 607 -10.50 -3.67 10.49
CA GLY A 607 -9.66 -3.57 9.32
C GLY A 607 -8.20 -3.30 9.66
N PHE A 608 -7.96 -2.39 10.60
CA PHE A 608 -6.60 -2.13 11.10
C PHE A 608 -5.97 -3.36 11.74
N ALA A 609 -6.69 -4.00 12.68
CA ALA A 609 -6.19 -5.20 13.35
C ALA A 609 -5.92 -6.35 12.36
N MET A 610 -6.85 -6.59 11.44
CA MET A 610 -6.75 -7.64 10.44
C MET A 610 -5.62 -7.37 9.43
N ALA A 611 -5.44 -6.13 8.98
CA ALA A 611 -4.37 -5.76 8.06
C ALA A 611 -2.98 -5.98 8.67
N VAL A 612 -2.78 -5.57 9.94
CA VAL A 612 -1.52 -5.83 10.67
C VAL A 612 -1.30 -7.32 10.86
N PHE A 613 -2.33 -8.04 11.29
CA PHE A 613 -2.28 -9.49 11.47
C PHE A 613 -1.83 -10.20 10.19
N MET A 614 -2.51 -9.93 9.08
CA MET A 614 -2.24 -10.62 7.82
C MET A 614 -0.86 -10.27 7.25
N SER A 615 -0.50 -8.99 7.24
CA SER A 615 0.80 -8.54 6.71
C SER A 615 1.96 -9.13 7.51
N ASN A 616 1.87 -9.14 8.84
CA ASN A 616 2.96 -9.63 9.68
C ASN A 616 3.03 -11.16 9.71
N ALA A 617 1.89 -11.86 9.70
CA ALA A 617 1.88 -13.32 9.60
C ALA A 617 2.54 -13.78 8.29
N GLY A 618 2.13 -13.18 7.15
CA GLY A 618 2.68 -13.52 5.84
C GLY A 618 4.17 -13.24 5.74
N GLY A 619 4.63 -12.05 6.17
CA GLY A 619 6.05 -11.72 6.19
C GLY A 619 6.90 -12.61 7.10
N ALA A 620 6.32 -13.07 8.22
CA ALA A 620 7.01 -13.98 9.12
C ALA A 620 7.15 -15.39 8.55
N TRP A 621 6.13 -15.92 7.83
CA TRP A 621 6.23 -17.21 7.16
C TRP A 621 7.28 -17.22 6.07
N ASP A 622 7.31 -16.19 5.23
CA ASP A 622 8.28 -16.06 4.15
C ASP A 622 9.71 -16.00 4.71
N ASN A 623 9.97 -15.12 5.67
CA ASN A 623 11.28 -15.03 6.31
C ASN A 623 11.65 -16.26 7.15
N ALA A 624 10.69 -17.03 7.66
CA ALA A 624 10.95 -18.33 8.28
C ALA A 624 11.42 -19.37 7.25
N LYS A 625 10.85 -19.38 6.04
CA LYS A 625 11.31 -20.19 4.89
C LYS A 625 12.75 -19.81 4.52
N LYS A 626 13.03 -18.50 4.31
CA LYS A 626 14.37 -17.99 3.99
C LYS A 626 15.40 -18.32 5.08
N TYR A 627 15.02 -18.29 6.37
CA TYR A 627 15.88 -18.70 7.48
C TYR A 627 16.27 -20.17 7.40
N ILE A 628 15.36 -21.04 6.99
CA ILE A 628 15.67 -22.46 6.78
C ILE A 628 16.58 -22.61 5.56
N GLU A 629 16.28 -21.93 4.45
CA GLU A 629 17.07 -21.96 3.22
C GLU A 629 18.53 -21.52 3.44
N SER A 630 18.79 -20.62 4.38
CA SER A 630 20.15 -20.21 4.78
C SER A 630 20.94 -21.27 5.56
N GLY A 631 20.46 -22.50 5.67
CA GLY A 631 21.15 -23.65 6.25
C GLY A 631 20.68 -24.05 7.64
N HIS A 632 19.65 -23.41 8.19
CA HIS A 632 19.06 -23.79 9.47
C HIS A 632 18.07 -24.96 9.31
N HIS A 633 17.82 -25.74 10.37
CA HIS A 633 16.82 -26.83 10.41
C HIS A 633 16.90 -27.82 9.20
N GLY A 634 18.11 -28.09 8.70
CA GLY A 634 18.35 -29.03 7.60
C GLY A 634 18.47 -28.37 6.22
N GLY A 635 18.26 -27.06 6.10
CA GLY A 635 18.49 -26.29 4.87
C GLY A 635 17.48 -26.54 3.74
N LYS A 636 17.79 -26.02 2.57
CA LYS A 636 16.96 -26.10 1.36
C LYS A 636 16.72 -27.57 0.96
N GLY A 637 15.48 -27.92 0.63
CA GLY A 637 15.07 -29.27 0.24
C GLY A 637 14.74 -30.23 1.39
N SER A 638 15.01 -29.85 2.67
CA SER A 638 14.66 -30.65 3.85
C SER A 638 13.14 -30.74 4.05
N ASP A 639 12.69 -31.64 4.91
CA ASP A 639 11.26 -31.73 5.29
C ASP A 639 10.80 -30.46 6.03
N CYS A 640 11.70 -29.85 6.81
CA CYS A 640 11.44 -28.54 7.42
C CYS A 640 11.23 -27.44 6.37
N HIS A 641 12.05 -27.42 5.31
CA HIS A 641 11.88 -26.49 4.20
C HIS A 641 10.53 -26.69 3.52
N LYS A 642 10.15 -27.92 3.19
CA LYS A 642 8.83 -28.22 2.58
C LYS A 642 7.66 -27.78 3.46
N ALA A 643 7.78 -27.97 4.79
CA ALA A 643 6.76 -27.52 5.72
C ALA A 643 6.67 -25.99 5.76
N ALA A 644 7.80 -25.29 5.68
CA ALA A 644 7.85 -23.83 5.66
C ALA A 644 7.31 -23.23 4.35
N VAL A 645 7.57 -23.87 3.20
CA VAL A 645 6.97 -23.50 1.89
C VAL A 645 5.45 -23.54 1.95
N VAL A 646 4.85 -24.54 2.60
CA VAL A 646 3.39 -24.57 2.79
C VAL A 646 2.91 -23.37 3.62
N GLY A 647 3.66 -22.99 4.66
CA GLY A 647 3.34 -21.82 5.47
C GLY A 647 3.43 -20.53 4.67
N ASP A 648 4.46 -20.36 3.86
CA ASP A 648 4.68 -19.22 2.97
C ASP A 648 3.56 -19.09 1.93
N THR A 649 3.22 -20.20 1.26
CA THR A 649 2.10 -20.25 0.30
C THR A 649 0.76 -19.81 0.91
N VAL A 650 0.50 -20.12 2.20
CA VAL A 650 -0.65 -19.60 2.95
C VAL A 650 -0.50 -18.11 3.26
N GLY A 651 0.72 -17.67 3.52
CA GLY A 651 1.07 -16.30 3.87
C GLY A 651 1.01 -15.30 2.70
N ASP A 652 1.26 -15.76 1.49
CA ASP A 652 1.32 -14.93 0.30
C ASP A 652 0.02 -14.14 0.03
N PRO A 653 -1.17 -14.75 -0.01
CA PRO A 653 -2.41 -13.99 -0.11
C PRO A 653 -2.62 -13.02 1.07
N PHE A 654 -2.09 -13.33 2.25
CA PHE A 654 -2.20 -12.48 3.44
C PHE A 654 -1.36 -11.22 3.29
N LYS A 655 -0.06 -11.36 2.98
CA LYS A 655 0.89 -10.24 3.00
C LYS A 655 0.77 -9.33 1.77
N ASP A 656 0.39 -9.87 0.61
CA ASP A 656 0.50 -9.18 -0.68
C ASP A 656 -0.84 -8.84 -1.34
N THR A 657 -1.94 -9.50 -0.93
CA THR A 657 -3.28 -9.22 -1.46
C THR A 657 -4.22 -8.67 -0.39
N SER A 658 -4.61 -9.49 0.59
CA SER A 658 -5.67 -9.15 1.55
C SER A 658 -5.24 -8.08 2.54
N GLY A 659 -4.10 -8.25 3.21
CA GLY A 659 -3.62 -7.31 4.23
C GLY A 659 -3.51 -5.88 3.72
N PRO A 660 -2.73 -5.61 2.65
CA PRO A 660 -2.62 -4.26 2.10
C PRO A 660 -3.94 -3.70 1.54
N SER A 661 -4.82 -4.55 1.00
CA SER A 661 -6.10 -4.10 0.46
C SER A 661 -7.08 -3.62 1.54
N LEU A 662 -6.95 -4.12 2.77
CA LEU A 662 -7.73 -3.64 3.92
C LEU A 662 -7.41 -2.19 4.29
N ASN A 663 -6.17 -1.76 4.14
CA ASN A 663 -5.77 -0.36 4.29
C ASN A 663 -6.59 0.56 3.35
N ILE A 664 -6.76 0.14 2.11
CA ILE A 664 -7.53 0.88 1.11
C ILE A 664 -9.03 0.79 1.41
N LEU A 665 -9.53 -0.40 1.80
CA LEU A 665 -10.94 -0.61 2.17
C LEU A 665 -11.41 0.40 3.23
N ILE A 666 -10.62 0.58 4.30
CA ILE A 666 -10.94 1.49 5.41
C ILE A 666 -11.17 2.92 4.89
N LYS A 667 -10.28 3.41 4.04
CA LYS A 667 -10.36 4.77 3.50
C LYS A 667 -11.42 4.91 2.41
N LEU A 668 -11.55 3.91 1.54
CA LEU A 668 -12.57 3.90 0.49
C LEU A 668 -13.99 3.91 1.06
N CYS A 669 -14.27 3.10 2.09
CA CYS A 669 -15.57 3.13 2.77
C CYS A 669 -15.88 4.54 3.30
N SER A 670 -14.88 5.23 3.88
CA SER A 670 -15.05 6.57 4.41
C SER A 670 -15.33 7.59 3.29
N THR A 671 -14.55 7.58 2.22
CA THR A 671 -14.72 8.53 1.11
C THR A 671 -16.00 8.27 0.31
N VAL A 672 -16.39 7.02 0.09
CA VAL A 672 -17.70 6.65 -0.50
C VAL A 672 -18.83 7.18 0.36
N SER A 673 -18.77 6.99 1.68
CA SER A 673 -19.79 7.48 2.61
C SER A 673 -19.92 9.02 2.56
N ILE A 674 -18.81 9.74 2.48
CA ILE A 674 -18.81 11.21 2.33
C ILE A 674 -19.49 11.61 1.03
N VAL A 675 -19.12 10.99 -0.10
CA VAL A 675 -19.70 11.30 -1.43
C VAL A 675 -21.21 11.05 -1.45
N PHE A 676 -21.66 9.95 -0.91
CA PHE A 676 -23.07 9.56 -0.92
C PHE A 676 -23.88 10.08 0.30
N SER A 677 -23.28 10.91 1.16
CA SER A 677 -23.96 11.47 2.36
C SER A 677 -25.26 12.20 2.03
N GLY A 678 -25.30 12.98 0.94
CA GLY A 678 -26.51 13.67 0.52
C GLY A 678 -27.65 12.73 0.11
N LEU A 679 -27.30 11.63 -0.56
CA LEU A 679 -28.27 10.59 -0.90
C LEU A 679 -28.82 9.91 0.35
N VAL A 680 -27.96 9.55 1.30
CA VAL A 680 -28.31 8.89 2.57
C VAL A 680 -29.21 9.78 3.44
N ILE A 681 -28.94 11.08 3.50
CA ILE A 681 -29.79 12.04 4.25
C ILE A 681 -31.17 12.15 3.62
N GLY A 682 -31.24 12.22 2.28
CA GLY A 682 -32.48 12.36 1.56
C GLY A 682 -33.36 11.10 1.51
N PHE A 683 -32.72 9.92 1.56
CA PHE A 683 -33.39 8.62 1.40
C PHE A 683 -32.80 7.60 2.37
N ASN A 684 -33.37 7.46 3.55
CA ASN A 684 -33.03 6.35 4.44
C ASN A 684 -34.29 5.71 5.03
N LEU A 685 -34.33 4.37 5.02
CA LEU A 685 -35.48 3.60 5.42
C LEU A 685 -35.86 3.83 6.87
N MET A 686 -34.89 3.84 7.79
CA MET A 686 -35.11 4.02 9.23
C MET A 686 -35.46 5.46 9.61
N GLY A 687 -35.19 6.43 8.77
CA GLY A 687 -35.62 7.82 8.94
C GLY A 687 -37.03 8.08 8.42
N MET A 688 -37.56 7.17 7.59
CA MET A 688 -38.93 7.22 7.08
C MET A 688 -39.94 6.47 7.99
N LEU A 689 -39.45 5.56 8.84
CA LEU A 689 -40.22 4.82 9.85
C LEU A 689 -40.23 5.61 11.16
#